data_cddeeb29fc84113b77f97510785973eb
#
_entry.id   cddeeb29fc84113b77f97510785973eb
#
_cell.length_a   1.000
_cell.length_b   1.000
_cell.length_c   1.000
_cell.angle_alpha   90.00
_cell.angle_beta   90.00
_cell.angle_gamma   90.00
#
_symmetry.space_group_name_H-M   'P 1'
#
loop_
_entity.id
_entity.type
_entity.pdbx_description
1 polymer ?
#
loop_
_entity_poly.entity_id
_entity_poly.type
_entity_poly.pdbx_seq_one_letter_code
_entity_poly.pdbx_strand_id
1 'polypeptide(L)'
;MPNVTIDGTEIEVPAGITVLQACEMAGVEIPRFCYHERLSVAGNCRMCLVEVAPGPPKPAASCALPVADGMAIKTDSEMVKKARNGVMEFLLINHPLDCPICDQGGECDLQDQAMAYGRDGSRFEENKRAVKDKHMGPLVKTIMTRCIHCTRCVRFATEVAGVPELGMLGRGEHAEITTYLEKSLDSELSANVIDLCPVGALTSKPYAFVSRPWELAKTESIDVLDAVGAAIRVDARQTEVLRVLPRLNEDVNEEWLADKSRYACDGLMRQRLDRPYLRENGKLREASWDEAFGAIAAKVKGTSADRVAAIAGDLCDTESMFALQQMMGALGSANIDCRQDGAKIAGPRGSYVMNTGIAALENADAILLVGTNPRWEAPLVNTRLRKAWLHGGARVGVVGPQTDLSYATEYLGAGPETLSAIADGSHEFASVLKDAERPVVIVGMGALARDDGDAVLGTVRKLVESCNVVRDDWNGFNVLHTAAARVGGLDLGFVPGEGGRSTNAILDGAAAGEVDVVYLLGADEIDTAKLEKAFVVYQGHHGDAGAHCADVILPGLAYTEKNGTYVNTEGRVQLARQAVQPPGDAREDWSIIRALSDVLDAGLDYVTLGDVRTAMSAANPVFDQVDVASIAEWGAFGSDGAMNAAPFESPVTNYYMTDPISRASETMAECTREFVNANGERTGTDG
;
A
#
# COMPACT_ATOMS: atom_id res chain seq x y z
N MET A 1 -14.50 -20.08 -30.16
CA MET A 1 -13.24 -19.31 -30.02
C MET A 1 -12.66 -19.17 -31.44
N PRO A 2 -12.18 -18.02 -31.86
CA PRO A 2 -11.55 -17.86 -33.17
C PRO A 2 -10.20 -18.59 -33.24
N ASN A 3 -9.91 -19.18 -34.41
CA ASN A 3 -8.61 -19.76 -34.75
C ASN A 3 -7.82 -18.75 -35.57
N VAL A 4 -6.58 -18.47 -35.17
CA VAL A 4 -5.68 -17.55 -35.86
C VAL A 4 -4.33 -18.19 -36.11
N THR A 5 -3.65 -17.76 -37.16
CA THR A 5 -2.28 -18.20 -37.47
C THR A 5 -1.32 -17.05 -37.20
N ILE A 6 -0.39 -17.22 -36.25
CA ILE A 6 0.61 -16.22 -35.92
C ILE A 6 2.00 -16.74 -36.29
N ASP A 7 2.64 -16.07 -37.25
CA ASP A 7 3.93 -16.45 -37.84
C ASP A 7 4.03 -17.95 -38.24
N GLY A 8 2.90 -18.48 -38.72
CA GLY A 8 2.77 -19.87 -39.16
C GLY A 8 2.31 -20.85 -38.07
N THR A 9 2.12 -20.42 -36.84
CA THR A 9 1.61 -21.25 -35.74
C THR A 9 0.12 -20.99 -35.54
N GLU A 10 -0.70 -22.06 -35.63
CA GLU A 10 -2.14 -21.97 -35.37
C GLU A 10 -2.41 -22.00 -33.85
N ILE A 11 -3.27 -21.08 -33.40
CA ILE A 11 -3.68 -20.97 -32.00
C ILE A 11 -5.18 -20.62 -31.91
N GLU A 12 -5.88 -21.26 -30.99
CA GLU A 12 -7.24 -20.91 -30.61
C GLU A 12 -7.20 -19.88 -29.48
N VAL A 13 -7.94 -18.76 -29.61
CA VAL A 13 -7.89 -17.63 -28.66
C VAL A 13 -9.30 -17.23 -28.23
N PRO A 14 -9.46 -16.58 -27.07
CA PRO A 14 -10.74 -16.03 -26.62
C PRO A 14 -11.31 -15.02 -27.62
N ALA A 15 -12.64 -15.00 -27.75
CA ALA A 15 -13.32 -13.99 -28.57
C ALA A 15 -13.22 -12.61 -27.88
N GLY A 16 -13.07 -11.55 -28.70
CA GLY A 16 -13.06 -10.16 -28.21
C GLY A 16 -11.69 -9.62 -27.84
N ILE A 17 -10.65 -10.45 -27.78
CA ILE A 17 -9.28 -9.97 -27.55
C ILE A 17 -8.70 -9.29 -28.78
N THR A 18 -7.63 -8.52 -28.59
CA THR A 18 -6.90 -7.86 -29.67
C THR A 18 -5.86 -8.79 -30.29
N VAL A 19 -5.43 -8.48 -31.52
CA VAL A 19 -4.32 -9.18 -32.19
C VAL A 19 -3.04 -9.13 -31.34
N LEU A 20 -2.77 -8.03 -30.62
CA LEU A 20 -1.63 -7.91 -29.72
C LEU A 20 -1.69 -8.97 -28.60
N GLN A 21 -2.83 -9.08 -27.93
CA GLN A 21 -3.03 -10.08 -26.87
C GLN A 21 -2.95 -11.51 -27.39
N ALA A 22 -3.47 -11.77 -28.59
CA ALA A 22 -3.32 -13.07 -29.23
C ALA A 22 -1.85 -13.42 -29.53
N CYS A 23 -1.04 -12.44 -29.97
CA CYS A 23 0.40 -12.62 -30.18
C CYS A 23 1.13 -12.94 -28.86
N GLU A 24 0.77 -12.27 -27.77
CA GLU A 24 1.33 -12.56 -26.42
C GLU A 24 0.98 -13.98 -25.96
N MET A 25 -0.26 -14.43 -26.16
CA MET A 25 -0.67 -15.82 -25.88
C MET A 25 0.12 -16.85 -26.70
N ALA A 26 0.56 -16.47 -27.90
CA ALA A 26 1.44 -17.30 -28.74
C ALA A 26 2.94 -17.19 -28.36
N GLY A 27 3.28 -16.41 -27.32
CA GLY A 27 4.65 -16.16 -26.92
C GLY A 27 5.43 -15.22 -27.83
N VAL A 28 4.74 -14.44 -28.67
CA VAL A 28 5.34 -13.47 -29.60
C VAL A 28 5.22 -12.07 -29.04
N GLU A 29 6.35 -11.47 -28.71
CA GLU A 29 6.42 -10.09 -28.21
C GLU A 29 6.19 -9.07 -29.32
N ILE A 30 5.28 -8.12 -29.07
CA ILE A 30 4.98 -7.00 -29.98
C ILE A 30 5.44 -5.69 -29.31
N PRO A 31 6.36 -4.92 -29.96
CA PRO A 31 6.83 -3.64 -29.42
C PRO A 31 5.69 -2.61 -29.34
N ARG A 32 5.63 -1.84 -28.27
CA ARG A 32 4.57 -0.87 -28.00
C ARG A 32 5.03 0.24 -27.07
N PHE A 33 4.41 1.42 -27.16
CA PHE A 33 4.61 2.53 -26.21
C PHE A 33 3.30 3.00 -25.59
N CYS A 34 2.26 3.24 -26.41
CA CYS A 34 1.01 3.80 -25.90
C CYS A 34 0.09 2.76 -25.24
N TYR A 35 0.13 1.51 -25.70
CA TYR A 35 -0.69 0.44 -25.13
C TYR A 35 -0.19 0.07 -23.73
N HIS A 36 -1.14 -0.13 -22.84
CA HIS A 36 -0.95 -0.67 -21.51
C HIS A 36 -2.16 -1.50 -21.15
N GLU A 37 -1.97 -2.64 -20.50
CA GLU A 37 -3.02 -3.65 -20.28
C GLU A 37 -4.19 -3.12 -19.46
N ARG A 38 -3.89 -2.22 -18.53
CA ARG A 38 -4.86 -1.66 -17.57
C ARG A 38 -5.41 -0.30 -17.96
N LEU A 39 -5.10 0.17 -19.16
CA LEU A 39 -5.55 1.46 -19.68
C LEU A 39 -6.28 1.29 -21.02
N SER A 40 -7.20 2.18 -21.30
CA SER A 40 -7.89 2.19 -22.59
C SER A 40 -6.91 2.27 -23.75
N VAL A 41 -7.30 1.73 -24.92
CA VAL A 41 -6.44 1.67 -26.10
C VAL A 41 -6.35 3.04 -26.77
N ALA A 42 -5.16 3.66 -26.75
CA ALA A 42 -4.91 4.93 -27.44
C ALA A 42 -4.62 4.76 -28.95
N GLY A 43 -3.89 3.70 -29.34
CA GLY A 43 -3.57 3.40 -30.74
C GLY A 43 -2.73 4.45 -31.48
N ASN A 44 -2.05 5.36 -30.77
CA ASN A 44 -1.42 6.58 -31.32
C ASN A 44 0.08 6.43 -31.62
N CYS A 45 0.84 5.57 -30.93
CA CYS A 45 2.29 5.42 -31.14
C CYS A 45 2.63 4.65 -32.43
N ARG A 46 1.77 3.76 -32.88
CA ARG A 46 1.94 2.91 -34.08
C ARG A 46 3.14 1.95 -34.05
N MET A 47 3.75 1.72 -32.91
CA MET A 47 4.87 0.79 -32.82
C MET A 47 4.45 -0.68 -32.94
N CYS A 48 3.21 -1.00 -32.56
CA CYS A 48 2.63 -2.35 -32.58
C CYS A 48 2.12 -2.83 -33.96
N LEU A 49 2.59 -2.24 -35.04
CA LEU A 49 2.17 -2.60 -36.41
C LEU A 49 2.55 -4.03 -36.74
N VAL A 50 1.59 -4.77 -37.33
CA VAL A 50 1.72 -6.14 -37.86
C VAL A 50 1.06 -6.27 -39.25
N GLU A 51 1.40 -7.29 -40.02
CA GLU A 51 0.72 -7.64 -41.28
C GLU A 51 -0.39 -8.65 -40.97
N VAL A 52 -1.59 -8.40 -41.50
CA VAL A 52 -2.77 -9.24 -41.28
C VAL A 52 -3.44 -9.59 -42.57
N ALA A 53 -3.73 -10.87 -42.76
CA ALA A 53 -4.48 -11.41 -43.91
C ALA A 53 -5.68 -12.25 -43.38
N PRO A 54 -6.84 -12.21 -44.08
CA PRO A 54 -7.19 -11.30 -45.17
C PRO A 54 -7.31 -9.85 -44.72
N GLY A 55 -6.82 -8.92 -45.52
CA GLY A 55 -6.86 -7.49 -45.17
C GLY A 55 -6.23 -6.61 -46.25
N PRO A 56 -6.25 -5.26 -46.04
CA PRO A 56 -5.62 -4.35 -47.00
C PRO A 56 -4.09 -4.52 -46.96
N PRO A 57 -3.38 -4.21 -48.07
CA PRO A 57 -1.92 -4.38 -48.18
C PRO A 57 -1.18 -3.24 -47.42
N LYS A 58 -1.47 -3.08 -46.12
CA LYS A 58 -0.85 -2.11 -45.24
C LYS A 58 -0.80 -2.67 -43.80
N PRO A 59 0.19 -2.32 -43.01
CA PRO A 59 0.28 -2.81 -41.64
C PRO A 59 -0.87 -2.27 -40.78
N ALA A 60 -1.35 -3.08 -39.83
CA ALA A 60 -2.42 -2.79 -38.89
C ALA A 60 -1.88 -2.62 -37.46
N ALA A 61 -2.53 -1.79 -36.66
CA ALA A 61 -2.17 -1.63 -35.24
C ALA A 61 -2.75 -2.79 -34.44
N SER A 62 -1.92 -3.73 -34.01
CA SER A 62 -2.35 -4.95 -33.32
C SER A 62 -3.07 -4.67 -32.00
N CYS A 63 -2.71 -3.59 -31.28
CA CYS A 63 -3.33 -3.23 -30.01
C CYS A 63 -4.79 -2.78 -30.12
N ALA A 64 -5.24 -2.38 -31.33
CA ALA A 64 -6.60 -1.86 -31.57
C ALA A 64 -7.42 -2.73 -32.54
N LEU A 65 -6.85 -3.80 -33.06
CA LEU A 65 -7.52 -4.69 -34.02
C LEU A 65 -8.06 -5.92 -33.28
N PRO A 66 -9.38 -6.10 -33.19
CA PRO A 66 -9.96 -7.33 -32.65
C PRO A 66 -9.61 -8.55 -33.49
N VAL A 67 -9.45 -9.69 -32.84
CA VAL A 67 -9.22 -10.97 -33.50
C VAL A 67 -10.48 -11.46 -34.22
N ALA A 68 -10.32 -12.00 -35.42
CA ALA A 68 -11.38 -12.70 -36.14
C ALA A 68 -10.89 -14.07 -36.63
N ASP A 69 -11.83 -15.00 -36.78
CA ASP A 69 -11.53 -16.37 -37.24
C ASP A 69 -10.84 -16.40 -38.62
N GLY A 70 -9.83 -17.27 -38.75
CA GLY A 70 -9.06 -17.42 -39.98
C GLY A 70 -8.05 -16.30 -40.26
N MET A 71 -7.80 -15.37 -39.33
CA MET A 71 -6.74 -14.37 -39.49
C MET A 71 -5.36 -15.02 -39.54
N ALA A 72 -4.54 -14.60 -40.51
CA ALA A 72 -3.11 -14.88 -40.55
C ALA A 72 -2.32 -13.62 -40.26
N ILE A 73 -1.54 -13.64 -39.18
CA ILE A 73 -0.80 -12.52 -38.62
C ILE A 73 0.68 -12.79 -38.81
N LYS A 74 1.42 -11.81 -39.40
CA LYS A 74 2.88 -11.84 -39.48
C LYS A 74 3.47 -10.70 -38.71
N THR A 75 4.34 -11.02 -37.77
CA THR A 75 4.93 -10.07 -36.84
C THR A 75 6.35 -9.65 -37.22
N ASP A 76 6.99 -10.36 -38.15
CA ASP A 76 8.39 -10.16 -38.57
C ASP A 76 8.58 -10.10 -40.12
N SER A 77 7.53 -9.72 -40.86
CA SER A 77 7.66 -9.54 -42.31
C SER A 77 8.46 -8.28 -42.68
N GLU A 78 9.00 -8.21 -43.91
CA GLU A 78 9.73 -7.03 -44.41
C GLU A 78 8.89 -5.75 -44.35
N MET A 79 7.56 -5.86 -44.52
CA MET A 79 6.61 -4.76 -44.37
C MET A 79 6.58 -4.28 -42.92
N VAL A 80 6.52 -5.19 -41.96
CA VAL A 80 6.49 -4.88 -40.54
C VAL A 80 7.82 -4.24 -40.07
N LYS A 81 8.96 -4.82 -40.45
CA LYS A 81 10.28 -4.29 -40.18
C LYS A 81 10.44 -2.86 -40.66
N LYS A 82 10.08 -2.60 -41.92
CA LYS A 82 10.12 -1.28 -42.50
C LYS A 82 9.19 -0.29 -41.82
N ALA A 83 7.99 -0.73 -41.40
CA ALA A 83 7.04 0.11 -40.72
C ALA A 83 7.52 0.49 -39.34
N ARG A 84 7.99 -0.47 -38.51
CA ARG A 84 8.53 -0.20 -37.16
C ARG A 84 9.77 0.67 -37.19
N ASN A 85 10.68 0.43 -38.15
CA ASN A 85 11.85 1.26 -38.34
C ASN A 85 11.47 2.74 -38.65
N GLY A 86 10.45 2.95 -39.52
CA GLY A 86 9.93 4.29 -39.79
C GLY A 86 9.27 4.95 -38.59
N VAL A 87 8.52 4.18 -37.77
CA VAL A 87 7.92 4.69 -36.53
C VAL A 87 8.99 5.10 -35.53
N MET A 88 10.04 4.30 -35.35
CA MET A 88 11.17 4.67 -34.47
C MET A 88 11.85 5.94 -34.94
N GLU A 89 12.04 6.10 -36.23
CA GLU A 89 12.61 7.33 -36.80
C GLU A 89 11.74 8.56 -36.45
N PHE A 90 10.42 8.48 -36.60
CA PHE A 90 9.50 9.55 -36.19
C PHE A 90 9.54 9.84 -34.69
N LEU A 91 9.60 8.85 -33.84
CA LEU A 91 9.69 9.05 -32.38
C LEU A 91 11.00 9.72 -31.98
N LEU A 92 12.09 9.44 -32.69
CA LEU A 92 13.43 9.99 -32.39
C LEU A 92 13.71 11.36 -33.00
N ILE A 93 12.93 11.82 -33.99
CA ILE A 93 13.15 13.11 -34.67
C ILE A 93 13.30 14.25 -33.65
N ASN A 94 12.36 14.42 -32.74
CA ASN A 94 12.36 15.47 -31.73
C ASN A 94 12.89 15.03 -30.37
N HIS A 95 13.21 13.75 -30.19
CA HIS A 95 13.72 13.26 -28.90
C HIS A 95 15.15 13.80 -28.67
N PRO A 96 15.44 14.43 -27.50
CA PRO A 96 16.75 15.01 -27.23
C PRO A 96 17.81 13.92 -27.01
N LEU A 97 19.08 14.25 -27.24
CA LEU A 97 20.22 13.35 -27.03
C LEU A 97 20.67 13.37 -25.56
N ASP A 98 19.74 13.16 -24.64
CA ASP A 98 19.91 13.34 -23.19
C ASP A 98 20.22 12.04 -22.43
N CYS A 99 20.37 10.89 -23.08
CA CYS A 99 20.54 9.61 -22.39
C CYS A 99 21.59 9.63 -21.26
N PRO A 100 22.76 10.29 -21.41
CA PRO A 100 23.76 10.35 -20.34
C PRO A 100 23.30 11.09 -19.08
N ILE A 101 22.38 12.04 -19.21
CA ILE A 101 21.84 12.86 -18.09
C ILE A 101 20.37 12.53 -17.78
N CYS A 102 19.79 11.54 -18.44
CA CYS A 102 18.40 11.13 -18.26
C CYS A 102 18.28 10.09 -17.16
N ASP A 103 17.43 10.33 -16.16
CA ASP A 103 17.21 9.39 -15.06
C ASP A 103 16.58 8.06 -15.52
N GLN A 104 15.94 8.01 -16.71
CA GLN A 104 15.43 6.79 -17.34
C GLN A 104 16.51 5.95 -18.03
N GLY A 105 17.74 6.47 -18.17
CA GLY A 105 18.82 5.79 -18.88
C GLY A 105 19.17 4.43 -18.28
N GLY A 106 19.08 3.36 -19.08
CA GLY A 106 19.29 1.96 -18.67
C GLY A 106 18.03 1.18 -18.26
N GLU A 107 16.86 1.85 -18.22
CA GLU A 107 15.54 1.25 -18.00
C GLU A 107 14.47 1.95 -18.87
N CYS A 108 14.84 2.34 -20.10
CA CYS A 108 14.02 3.17 -21.00
C CYS A 108 13.52 2.35 -22.20
N ASP A 109 12.20 2.17 -22.30
CA ASP A 109 11.57 1.44 -23.40
C ASP A 109 11.97 2.00 -24.77
N LEU A 110 12.12 3.35 -24.86
CA LEU A 110 12.53 3.98 -26.12
C LEU A 110 13.98 3.63 -26.51
N GLN A 111 14.90 3.54 -25.55
CA GLN A 111 16.28 3.08 -25.83
C GLN A 111 16.28 1.65 -26.32
N ASP A 112 15.61 0.75 -25.61
CA ASP A 112 15.62 -0.69 -25.92
C ASP A 112 14.95 -0.95 -27.26
N GLN A 113 13.80 -0.33 -27.54
CA GLN A 113 13.13 -0.47 -28.83
C GLN A 113 13.86 0.25 -29.97
N ALA A 114 14.60 1.36 -29.70
CA ALA A 114 15.43 2.00 -30.72
C ALA A 114 16.59 1.10 -31.14
N MET A 115 17.20 0.37 -30.19
CA MET A 115 18.25 -0.61 -30.50
C MET A 115 17.72 -1.81 -31.25
N ALA A 116 16.52 -2.33 -30.88
CA ALA A 116 15.94 -3.53 -31.51
C ALA A 116 15.35 -3.27 -32.90
N TYR A 117 14.74 -2.10 -33.12
CA TYR A 117 13.92 -1.82 -34.32
C TYR A 117 14.32 -0.53 -35.05
N GLY A 118 15.24 0.28 -34.52
CA GLY A 118 15.67 1.54 -35.10
C GLY A 118 16.77 1.40 -36.14
N ARG A 119 17.27 2.54 -36.59
CA ARG A 119 18.45 2.64 -37.46
C ARG A 119 19.66 3.07 -36.65
N ASP A 120 20.84 2.81 -37.19
CA ASP A 120 22.14 3.20 -36.64
C ASP A 120 22.50 4.68 -36.81
N GLY A 121 21.70 5.45 -37.57
CA GLY A 121 21.93 6.86 -37.84
C GLY A 121 20.64 7.65 -38.04
N SER A 122 20.74 8.98 -37.88
CA SER A 122 19.66 9.94 -38.12
C SER A 122 19.82 10.60 -39.48
N ARG A 123 18.70 10.79 -40.20
CA ARG A 123 18.60 11.57 -41.44
C ARG A 123 18.06 12.99 -41.18
N PHE A 124 17.72 13.29 -39.92
CA PHE A 124 17.10 14.55 -39.54
C PHE A 124 18.19 15.57 -39.20
N GLU A 125 18.20 16.66 -39.94
CA GLU A 125 19.22 17.72 -39.83
C GLU A 125 18.63 19.02 -39.29
N GLU A 126 17.31 19.10 -39.07
CA GLU A 126 16.65 20.28 -38.53
C GLU A 126 16.78 20.36 -37.00
N ASN A 127 16.44 21.52 -36.44
CA ASN A 127 16.44 21.70 -34.99
C ASN A 127 15.34 20.86 -34.34
N LYS A 128 15.70 20.15 -33.26
CA LYS A 128 14.74 19.42 -32.44
C LYS A 128 13.88 20.40 -31.66
N ARG A 129 12.60 20.02 -31.46
CA ARG A 129 11.65 20.76 -30.66
C ARG A 129 12.12 20.84 -29.20
N ALA A 130 11.96 22.00 -28.55
CA ALA A 130 12.09 22.18 -27.11
C ALA A 130 10.72 22.49 -26.49
N VAL A 131 10.43 21.89 -25.36
CA VAL A 131 9.18 22.07 -24.62
C VAL A 131 9.53 22.50 -23.20
N LYS A 132 8.83 23.52 -22.67
CA LYS A 132 9.00 23.98 -21.28
C LYS A 132 8.59 22.87 -20.33
N ASP A 133 9.37 22.66 -19.28
CA ASP A 133 9.03 21.77 -18.19
C ASP A 133 7.80 22.27 -17.43
N LYS A 134 7.08 21.36 -16.80
CA LYS A 134 5.84 21.67 -16.08
C LYS A 134 6.04 21.41 -14.59
N HIS A 135 5.36 22.19 -13.76
CA HIS A 135 5.25 21.89 -12.35
C HIS A 135 4.19 20.76 -12.15
N MET A 136 4.59 19.68 -11.46
CA MET A 136 3.69 18.55 -11.14
C MET A 136 3.81 18.13 -9.66
N GLY A 137 4.23 19.05 -8.80
CA GLY A 137 4.34 18.82 -7.36
C GLY A 137 5.73 18.33 -6.89
N PRO A 138 5.82 17.84 -5.67
CA PRO A 138 7.08 17.45 -5.04
C PRO A 138 7.63 16.10 -5.54
N LEU A 139 6.79 15.22 -6.09
CA LEU A 139 7.16 13.84 -6.40
C LEU A 139 7.61 13.63 -7.84
N VAL A 140 7.00 14.33 -8.80
CA VAL A 140 7.21 14.11 -10.23
C VAL A 140 8.07 15.22 -10.85
N LYS A 141 9.24 14.85 -11.34
CA LYS A 141 10.13 15.71 -12.15
C LYS A 141 9.73 15.58 -13.61
N THR A 142 9.66 16.72 -14.30
CA THR A 142 9.29 16.77 -15.70
C THR A 142 10.48 17.25 -16.57
N ILE A 143 10.68 16.57 -17.70
CA ILE A 143 11.50 17.07 -18.82
C ILE A 143 10.71 16.80 -20.10
N MET A 144 9.78 17.70 -20.40
CA MET A 144 8.73 17.48 -21.39
C MET A 144 9.24 17.43 -22.83
N THR A 145 10.45 17.90 -23.09
CA THR A 145 11.13 17.72 -24.38
C THR A 145 11.32 16.23 -24.72
N ARG A 146 11.43 15.34 -23.71
CA ARG A 146 11.57 13.89 -23.88
C ARG A 146 10.26 13.16 -24.15
N CYS A 147 9.10 13.84 -23.99
CA CYS A 147 7.79 13.22 -24.12
C CYS A 147 7.51 12.76 -25.55
N ILE A 148 7.04 11.50 -25.71
CA ILE A 148 6.64 10.89 -26.99
C ILE A 148 5.12 10.88 -27.19
N HIS A 149 4.35 11.59 -26.37
CA HIS A 149 2.88 11.76 -26.47
C HIS A 149 2.09 10.44 -26.44
N CYS A 150 2.56 9.45 -25.71
CA CYS A 150 1.89 8.14 -25.60
C CYS A 150 0.58 8.20 -24.81
N THR A 151 0.33 9.25 -24.07
CA THR A 151 -0.87 9.52 -23.23
C THR A 151 -1.12 8.52 -22.09
N ARG A 152 -0.16 7.64 -21.74
CA ARG A 152 -0.34 6.71 -20.61
C ARG A 152 -0.62 7.45 -19.30
N CYS A 153 0.12 8.53 -19.00
CA CYS A 153 -0.07 9.34 -17.79
C CYS A 153 -1.45 10.02 -17.73
N VAL A 154 -1.93 10.54 -18.85
CA VAL A 154 -3.28 11.17 -18.91
C VAL A 154 -4.37 10.14 -18.66
N ARG A 155 -4.28 8.97 -19.30
CA ARG A 155 -5.25 7.89 -19.11
C ARG A 155 -5.21 7.32 -17.70
N PHE A 156 -4.03 7.13 -17.13
CA PHE A 156 -3.90 6.70 -15.74
C PHE A 156 -4.56 7.68 -14.77
N ALA A 157 -4.26 8.98 -14.89
CA ALA A 157 -4.85 10.00 -14.03
C ALA A 157 -6.39 9.97 -14.08
N THR A 158 -6.97 9.77 -15.27
CA THR A 158 -8.42 9.77 -15.47
C THR A 158 -9.07 8.42 -15.11
N GLU A 159 -8.47 7.30 -15.56
CA GLU A 159 -9.10 5.98 -15.51
C GLU A 159 -8.83 5.28 -14.18
N VAL A 160 -7.59 5.30 -13.69
CA VAL A 160 -7.16 4.59 -12.47
C VAL A 160 -7.24 5.49 -11.25
N ALA A 161 -6.52 6.62 -11.25
CA ALA A 161 -6.50 7.53 -10.10
C ALA A 161 -7.82 8.30 -9.94
N GLY A 162 -8.56 8.55 -11.03
CA GLY A 162 -9.83 9.27 -11.01
C GLY A 162 -9.71 10.78 -10.80
N VAL A 163 -8.52 11.33 -11.00
CA VAL A 163 -8.19 12.76 -10.89
C VAL A 163 -7.73 13.27 -12.25
N PRO A 164 -8.61 13.90 -13.04
CA PRO A 164 -8.33 14.31 -14.43
C PRO A 164 -7.48 15.59 -14.49
N GLU A 165 -6.36 15.63 -13.79
CA GLU A 165 -5.49 16.81 -13.70
C GLU A 165 -4.53 16.94 -14.88
N LEU A 166 -4.24 15.81 -15.56
CA LEU A 166 -3.39 15.78 -16.74
C LEU A 166 -4.22 15.80 -18.01
N GLY A 167 -3.80 16.61 -18.97
CA GLY A 167 -4.40 16.69 -20.29
C GLY A 167 -3.37 16.87 -21.38
N MET A 168 -3.80 16.73 -22.64
CA MET A 168 -2.98 17.01 -23.81
C MET A 168 -3.55 18.24 -24.52
N LEU A 169 -2.76 19.30 -24.61
CA LEU A 169 -3.07 20.52 -25.36
C LEU A 169 -2.41 20.52 -26.73
N GLY A 170 -3.00 21.25 -27.67
CA GLY A 170 -2.48 21.36 -29.03
C GLY A 170 -2.66 20.12 -29.87
N ARG A 171 -1.97 20.05 -31.01
CA ARG A 171 -1.99 18.91 -31.96
C ARG A 171 -0.71 18.86 -32.79
N GLY A 172 -0.41 17.68 -33.33
CA GLY A 172 0.81 17.45 -34.12
C GLY A 172 2.05 17.72 -33.30
N GLU A 173 3.03 18.39 -33.88
CA GLU A 173 4.29 18.71 -33.21
C GLU A 173 4.15 19.70 -32.03
N HIS A 174 3.06 20.45 -31.97
CA HIS A 174 2.75 21.38 -30.90
C HIS A 174 1.91 20.77 -29.76
N ALA A 175 1.68 19.45 -29.79
CA ALA A 175 0.98 18.80 -28.70
C ALA A 175 1.87 18.75 -27.44
N GLU A 176 1.30 19.03 -26.29
CA GLU A 176 1.98 19.01 -25.00
C GLU A 176 1.12 18.35 -23.93
N ILE A 177 1.71 17.51 -23.11
CA ILE A 177 1.10 17.03 -21.87
C ILE A 177 1.33 18.08 -20.79
N THR A 178 0.28 18.49 -20.11
CA THR A 178 0.34 19.52 -19.07
C THR A 178 -0.78 19.33 -18.05
N THR A 179 -0.63 19.97 -16.90
CA THR A 179 -1.70 20.10 -15.91
C THR A 179 -2.53 21.38 -16.18
N TYR A 180 -3.74 21.42 -15.64
CA TYR A 180 -4.56 22.63 -15.69
C TYR A 180 -3.93 23.71 -14.80
N LEU A 181 -3.60 24.88 -15.39
CA LEU A 181 -2.94 26.01 -14.72
C LEU A 181 -1.70 25.64 -13.89
N GLU A 182 -0.94 24.65 -14.33
CA GLU A 182 0.24 24.15 -13.60
C GLU A 182 -0.09 23.66 -12.16
N LYS A 183 -1.30 23.16 -11.92
CA LYS A 183 -1.70 22.54 -10.65
C LYS A 183 -0.86 21.29 -10.39
N SER A 184 -0.42 21.10 -9.14
CA SER A 184 0.29 19.91 -8.71
C SER A 184 -0.59 18.67 -8.81
N LEU A 185 0.01 17.50 -9.06
CA LEU A 185 -0.69 16.21 -8.98
C LEU A 185 -0.89 15.84 -7.52
N ASP A 186 -2.12 15.87 -7.03
CA ASP A 186 -2.47 15.67 -5.61
C ASP A 186 -3.04 14.28 -5.28
N SER A 187 -3.09 13.39 -6.26
CA SER A 187 -3.52 12.00 -6.03
C SER A 187 -2.49 11.23 -5.22
N GLU A 188 -2.95 10.40 -4.30
CA GLU A 188 -2.17 9.45 -3.51
C GLU A 188 -1.45 8.37 -4.35
N LEU A 189 -1.74 8.35 -5.65
CA LEU A 189 -1.19 7.43 -6.66
C LEU A 189 -0.38 8.17 -7.73
N SER A 190 -0.13 9.46 -7.57
CA SER A 190 0.40 10.34 -8.61
C SER A 190 1.72 9.83 -9.21
N ALA A 191 2.59 9.25 -8.42
CA ALA A 191 3.90 8.79 -8.85
C ALA A 191 3.88 7.54 -9.75
N ASN A 192 2.76 6.83 -9.87
CA ASN A 192 2.65 5.73 -10.84
C ASN A 192 2.79 6.21 -12.30
N VAL A 193 2.60 7.50 -12.58
CA VAL A 193 2.88 8.06 -13.91
C VAL A 193 4.35 7.95 -14.30
N ILE A 194 5.25 7.79 -13.33
CA ILE A 194 6.70 7.63 -13.54
C ILE A 194 6.99 6.25 -14.14
N ASP A 195 6.41 5.19 -13.54
CA ASP A 195 6.59 3.82 -14.02
C ASP A 195 5.90 3.60 -15.38
N LEU A 196 4.75 4.26 -15.57
CA LEU A 196 4.01 4.21 -16.83
C LEU A 196 4.68 4.98 -17.97
N CYS A 197 5.52 5.96 -17.67
CA CYS A 197 6.18 6.77 -18.69
C CYS A 197 7.29 5.96 -19.37
N PRO A 198 7.15 5.64 -20.69
CA PRO A 198 8.12 4.79 -21.38
C PRO A 198 9.43 5.51 -21.70
N VAL A 199 9.57 6.77 -21.27
CA VAL A 199 10.73 7.64 -21.51
C VAL A 199 11.00 8.52 -20.29
N GLY A 200 12.15 9.17 -20.24
CA GLY A 200 12.53 10.07 -19.14
C GLY A 200 11.85 11.44 -19.14
N ALA A 201 10.58 11.51 -19.60
CA ALA A 201 9.80 12.75 -19.56
C ALA A 201 9.20 13.01 -18.18
N LEU A 202 8.75 11.95 -17.50
CA LEU A 202 8.27 11.96 -16.11
C LEU A 202 9.17 11.01 -15.32
N THR A 203 9.87 11.54 -14.32
CA THR A 203 10.80 10.78 -13.47
C THR A 203 10.61 11.16 -12.00
N SER A 204 11.16 10.36 -11.11
CA SER A 204 11.11 10.65 -9.68
C SER A 204 11.94 11.90 -9.35
N LYS A 205 11.31 12.91 -8.73
CA LYS A 205 12.01 14.13 -8.32
C LYS A 205 12.95 13.88 -7.12
N PRO A 206 12.55 13.15 -6.06
CA PRO A 206 13.44 12.80 -4.95
C PRO A 206 14.62 11.92 -5.35
N TYR A 207 14.46 11.07 -6.36
CA TYR A 207 15.51 10.15 -6.84
C TYR A 207 16.37 10.76 -7.96
N ALA A 208 16.11 12.01 -8.40
CA ALA A 208 16.74 12.60 -9.57
C ALA A 208 18.28 12.62 -9.46
N PHE A 209 18.97 12.00 -10.41
CA PHE A 209 20.45 11.93 -10.53
C PHE A 209 21.17 11.16 -9.40
N VAL A 210 20.45 10.32 -8.62
CA VAL A 210 21.04 9.63 -7.46
C VAL A 210 21.86 8.41 -7.89
N SER A 211 21.30 7.53 -8.74
CA SER A 211 21.98 6.28 -9.14
C SER A 211 21.46 5.76 -10.49
N ARG A 212 22.21 4.84 -11.09
CA ARG A 212 21.80 4.12 -12.28
C ARG A 212 21.18 2.75 -11.91
N PRO A 213 20.25 2.22 -12.73
CA PRO A 213 19.54 0.97 -12.40
C PRO A 213 20.45 -0.25 -12.20
N TRP A 214 21.58 -0.29 -12.88
CA TRP A 214 22.54 -1.40 -12.78
C TRP A 214 23.46 -1.32 -11.55
N GLU A 215 23.44 -0.21 -10.81
CA GLU A 215 24.20 -0.04 -9.55
C GLU A 215 23.42 -0.53 -8.34
N LEU A 216 22.14 -0.89 -8.51
CA LEU A 216 21.21 -1.19 -7.43
C LEU A 216 21.08 -2.69 -7.18
N ALA A 217 21.14 -3.07 -5.91
CA ALA A 217 20.65 -4.36 -5.44
C ALA A 217 19.12 -4.30 -5.37
N LYS A 218 18.46 -5.31 -5.92
CA LYS A 218 16.99 -5.38 -6.03
C LYS A 218 16.47 -6.50 -5.15
N THR A 219 15.64 -6.17 -4.17
CA THR A 219 15.03 -7.13 -3.24
C THR A 219 13.51 -7.05 -3.35
N GLU A 220 12.87 -8.19 -3.62
CA GLU A 220 11.42 -8.30 -3.57
C GLU A 220 10.95 -8.37 -2.13
N SER A 221 9.95 -7.57 -1.77
CA SER A 221 9.39 -7.47 -0.43
C SER A 221 7.91 -7.07 -0.49
N ILE A 222 7.37 -6.68 0.65
CA ILE A 222 6.02 -6.13 0.78
C ILE A 222 6.07 -4.77 1.45
N ASP A 223 5.07 -3.94 1.16
CA ASP A 223 4.82 -2.68 1.85
C ASP A 223 4.16 -2.93 3.20
N VAL A 224 4.58 -2.16 4.21
CA VAL A 224 4.06 -2.22 5.58
C VAL A 224 3.54 -0.87 6.09
N LEU A 225 3.49 0.15 5.22
CA LEU A 225 3.06 1.51 5.61
C LEU A 225 1.54 1.68 5.56
N ASP A 226 0.83 0.66 5.09
CA ASP A 226 -0.61 0.49 5.25
C ASP A 226 -0.95 -1.00 5.43
N ALA A 227 -2.24 -1.34 5.55
CA ALA A 227 -2.68 -2.71 5.77
C ALA A 227 -2.93 -3.51 4.47
N VAL A 228 -2.65 -2.95 3.29
CA VAL A 228 -2.88 -3.64 2.00
C VAL A 228 -1.82 -4.70 1.74
N GLY A 229 -0.57 -4.46 2.17
CA GLY A 229 0.54 -5.36 1.93
C GLY A 229 0.90 -5.44 0.45
N ALA A 230 1.02 -4.29 -0.23
CA ALA A 230 1.38 -4.22 -1.65
C ALA A 230 2.72 -4.91 -1.93
N ALA A 231 2.79 -5.67 -3.02
CA ALA A 231 4.04 -6.28 -3.47
C ALA A 231 4.98 -5.19 -4.00
N ILE A 232 6.18 -5.10 -3.42
CA ILE A 232 7.17 -4.08 -3.75
C ILE A 232 8.53 -4.68 -4.12
N ARG A 233 9.33 -3.87 -4.78
CA ARG A 233 10.77 -4.08 -4.97
C ARG A 233 11.52 -2.94 -4.30
N VAL A 234 12.37 -3.28 -3.38
CA VAL A 234 13.27 -2.34 -2.70
C VAL A 234 14.59 -2.30 -3.46
N ASP A 235 14.94 -1.15 -3.99
CA ASP A 235 16.19 -0.90 -4.70
C ASP A 235 17.16 -0.16 -3.77
N ALA A 236 18.26 -0.82 -3.42
CA ALA A 236 19.24 -0.32 -2.47
C ALA A 236 20.65 -0.25 -3.06
N ARG A 237 21.48 0.63 -2.50
CA ARG A 237 22.91 0.70 -2.79
C ARG A 237 23.67 0.69 -1.47
N GLN A 238 24.48 -0.34 -1.26
CA GLN A 238 25.17 -0.61 0.01
C GLN A 238 24.17 -0.76 1.18
N THR A 239 24.11 0.18 2.09
CA THR A 239 23.26 0.18 3.28
C THR A 239 22.07 1.13 3.18
N GLU A 240 21.86 1.76 2.03
CA GLU A 240 20.83 2.77 1.82
C GLU A 240 19.77 2.30 0.84
N VAL A 241 18.50 2.39 1.24
CA VAL A 241 17.36 2.23 0.34
C VAL A 241 17.20 3.52 -0.46
N LEU A 242 17.30 3.42 -1.79
CA LEU A 242 17.26 4.59 -2.67
C LEU A 242 15.90 4.80 -3.32
N ARG A 243 15.16 3.72 -3.56
CA ARG A 243 13.79 3.78 -4.10
C ARG A 243 13.01 2.51 -3.81
N VAL A 244 11.70 2.66 -3.78
CA VAL A 244 10.73 1.56 -3.69
C VAL A 244 9.83 1.62 -4.92
N LEU A 245 9.65 0.49 -5.60
CA LEU A 245 8.86 0.36 -6.81
C LEU A 245 7.80 -0.73 -6.65
N PRO A 246 6.66 -0.65 -7.34
CA PRO A 246 5.68 -1.73 -7.33
C PRO A 246 6.23 -2.98 -8.02
N ARG A 247 5.72 -4.13 -7.59
CA ARG A 247 5.85 -5.42 -8.25
C ARG A 247 4.46 -5.94 -8.56
N LEU A 248 4.31 -6.57 -9.72
CA LEU A 248 3.03 -7.12 -10.15
C LEU A 248 2.49 -8.16 -9.15
N ASN A 249 1.28 -7.92 -8.66
CA ASN A 249 0.49 -8.88 -7.89
C ASN A 249 -1.00 -8.64 -8.18
N GLU A 250 -1.59 -9.52 -9.01
CA GLU A 250 -2.98 -9.38 -9.48
C GLU A 250 -4.00 -9.38 -8.33
N ASP A 251 -3.73 -10.13 -7.28
CA ASP A 251 -4.64 -10.28 -6.15
C ASP A 251 -4.64 -9.06 -5.22
N VAL A 252 -3.52 -8.33 -5.12
CA VAL A 252 -3.35 -7.25 -4.14
C VAL A 252 -3.31 -5.88 -4.82
N ASN A 253 -2.17 -5.51 -5.37
CA ASN A 253 -1.91 -4.15 -5.86
C ASN A 253 -1.88 -4.01 -7.38
N GLU A 254 -2.12 -5.08 -8.15
CA GLU A 254 -1.84 -5.10 -9.59
C GLU A 254 -0.37 -4.67 -9.84
N GLU A 255 -0.15 -3.54 -10.46
CA GLU A 255 1.16 -2.94 -10.69
C GLU A 255 1.26 -1.50 -10.13
N TRP A 256 0.36 -1.14 -9.22
CA TRP A 256 0.30 0.18 -8.63
C TRP A 256 0.91 0.22 -7.22
N LEU A 257 1.39 1.40 -6.84
CA LEU A 257 1.90 1.65 -5.48
C LEU A 257 1.44 3.02 -5.00
N ALA A 258 1.07 3.11 -3.73
CA ALA A 258 0.75 4.35 -3.07
C ALA A 258 1.99 5.26 -2.94
N ASP A 259 1.82 6.57 -3.05
CA ASP A 259 2.93 7.53 -3.05
C ASP A 259 3.68 7.54 -1.72
N LYS A 260 2.98 7.36 -0.60
CA LYS A 260 3.59 7.19 0.72
C LYS A 260 4.52 5.97 0.75
N SER A 261 4.04 4.81 0.33
CA SER A 261 4.82 3.56 0.28
C SER A 261 6.06 3.67 -0.62
N ARG A 262 5.97 4.47 -1.69
CA ARG A 262 7.07 4.72 -2.62
C ARG A 262 8.12 5.65 -2.04
N TYR A 263 7.74 6.70 -1.35
CA TYR A 263 8.62 7.83 -1.03
C TYR A 263 8.94 8.02 0.44
N ALA A 264 8.27 7.37 1.37
CA ALA A 264 8.66 7.40 2.76
C ALA A 264 10.05 6.77 3.01
N CYS A 265 10.62 6.10 2.01
CA CYS A 265 11.92 5.42 2.13
C CYS A 265 13.10 6.35 2.49
N ASP A 266 13.03 7.64 2.20
CA ASP A 266 14.05 8.61 2.63
C ASP A 266 14.03 8.81 4.17
N GLY A 267 12.93 8.49 4.85
CA GLY A 267 12.81 8.44 6.30
C GLY A 267 13.60 7.29 6.93
N LEU A 268 13.83 6.19 6.19
CA LEU A 268 14.56 5.02 6.69
C LEU A 268 16.00 5.32 7.16
N MET A 269 16.60 6.42 6.73
CA MET A 269 17.94 6.82 7.13
C MET A 269 17.96 7.92 8.19
N ARG A 270 16.79 8.38 8.63
CA ARG A 270 16.65 9.54 9.53
C ARG A 270 16.12 9.12 10.88
N GLN A 271 16.50 9.86 11.94
CA GLN A 271 16.04 9.62 13.31
C GLN A 271 16.17 8.15 13.77
N ARG A 272 17.19 7.45 13.27
CA ARG A 272 17.39 6.02 13.53
C ARG A 272 17.93 5.78 14.95
N LEU A 273 17.35 4.77 15.58
CA LEU A 273 17.87 4.21 16.82
C LEU A 273 18.89 3.13 16.45
N ASP A 274 20.14 3.33 16.81
CA ASP A 274 21.26 2.48 16.41
C ASP A 274 21.95 1.77 17.58
N ARG A 275 21.61 2.12 18.81
CA ARG A 275 22.12 1.54 20.05
C ARG A 275 21.14 1.69 21.19
N PRO A 276 21.31 0.95 22.32
CA PRO A 276 20.47 1.14 23.51
C PRO A 276 20.69 2.51 24.17
N TYR A 277 19.63 3.05 24.77
CA TYR A 277 19.68 4.27 25.58
C TYR A 277 18.98 4.07 26.92
N LEU A 278 19.47 4.78 27.95
CA LEU A 278 18.86 4.88 29.30
C LEU A 278 18.57 6.32 29.61
N ARG A 279 17.45 6.56 30.27
CA ARG A 279 17.10 7.88 30.79
C ARG A 279 17.67 8.08 32.20
N GLU A 280 18.60 9.01 32.32
CA GLU A 280 19.18 9.43 33.60
C GLU A 280 19.01 10.94 33.80
N ASN A 281 18.45 11.34 34.91
CA ASN A 281 18.17 12.76 35.23
C ASN A 281 17.36 13.47 34.13
N GLY A 282 16.38 12.77 33.52
CA GLY A 282 15.51 13.30 32.47
C GLY A 282 16.14 13.36 31.07
N LYS A 283 17.39 12.89 30.89
CA LYS A 283 18.08 12.89 29.61
C LYS A 283 18.45 11.45 29.17
N LEU A 284 18.29 11.15 27.92
CA LEU A 284 18.77 9.90 27.33
C LEU A 284 20.29 9.92 27.20
N ARG A 285 20.96 8.84 27.63
CA ARG A 285 22.36 8.56 27.39
C ARG A 285 22.52 7.23 26.66
N GLU A 286 23.58 7.10 25.91
CA GLU A 286 23.99 5.81 25.33
C GLU A 286 24.24 4.79 26.46
N ALA A 287 23.87 3.54 26.19
CA ALA A 287 24.03 2.43 27.13
C ALA A 287 24.46 1.15 26.37
N SER A 288 25.03 0.22 27.10
CA SER A 288 25.21 -1.14 26.57
C SER A 288 23.92 -1.95 26.68
N TRP A 289 23.86 -3.07 25.95
CA TRP A 289 22.75 -4.03 26.07
C TRP A 289 22.59 -4.55 27.51
N ASP A 290 23.69 -4.84 28.19
CA ASP A 290 23.67 -5.33 29.58
C ASP A 290 23.13 -4.29 30.56
N GLU A 291 23.49 -3.01 30.40
CA GLU A 291 22.94 -1.92 31.21
C GLU A 291 21.44 -1.75 30.98
N ALA A 292 21.00 -1.77 29.72
CA ALA A 292 19.59 -1.63 29.34
C ALA A 292 18.74 -2.78 29.88
N PHE A 293 19.17 -4.03 29.65
CA PHE A 293 18.48 -5.22 30.17
C PHE A 293 18.49 -5.28 31.70
N GLY A 294 19.61 -4.88 32.33
CA GLY A 294 19.71 -4.79 33.80
C GLY A 294 18.70 -3.78 34.39
N ALA A 295 18.54 -2.63 33.78
CA ALA A 295 17.57 -1.63 34.19
C ALA A 295 16.11 -2.13 34.09
N ILE A 296 15.77 -2.77 32.94
CA ILE A 296 14.46 -3.38 32.74
C ILE A 296 14.20 -4.46 33.79
N ALA A 297 15.16 -5.37 33.97
CA ALA A 297 15.04 -6.50 34.91
C ALA A 297 14.86 -6.03 36.36
N ALA A 298 15.60 -5.03 36.76
CA ALA A 298 15.47 -4.45 38.12
C ALA A 298 14.05 -3.92 38.36
N LYS A 299 13.41 -3.33 37.35
CA LYS A 299 12.07 -2.79 37.46
C LYS A 299 10.98 -3.87 37.39
N VAL A 300 11.06 -4.75 36.38
CA VAL A 300 10.07 -5.82 36.15
C VAL A 300 10.05 -6.83 37.29
N LYS A 301 11.21 -7.31 37.76
CA LYS A 301 11.29 -8.26 38.91
C LYS A 301 10.76 -7.70 40.21
N GLY A 302 10.69 -6.37 40.36
CA GLY A 302 10.12 -5.69 41.50
C GLY A 302 8.63 -5.34 41.38
N THR A 303 8.00 -5.71 40.27
CA THR A 303 6.63 -5.33 39.95
C THR A 303 5.75 -6.59 39.79
N SER A 304 4.52 -6.54 40.31
CA SER A 304 3.56 -7.65 40.12
C SER A 304 3.09 -7.73 38.65
N ALA A 305 2.80 -8.93 38.15
CA ALA A 305 2.50 -9.19 36.77
C ALA A 305 1.30 -8.38 36.21
N ASP A 306 0.29 -8.15 37.04
CA ASP A 306 -0.90 -7.35 36.71
C ASP A 306 -0.62 -5.87 36.48
N ARG A 307 0.57 -5.37 36.89
CA ARG A 307 1.04 -4.01 36.71
C ARG A 307 2.08 -3.86 35.60
N VAL A 308 2.37 -4.93 34.89
CA VAL A 308 3.23 -4.94 33.69
C VAL A 308 2.35 -5.08 32.45
N ALA A 309 2.58 -4.29 31.43
CA ALA A 309 1.80 -4.28 30.19
C ALA A 309 2.68 -4.16 28.95
N ALA A 310 2.17 -4.60 27.79
CA ALA A 310 2.83 -4.43 26.50
C ALA A 310 1.83 -3.98 25.41
N ILE A 311 2.27 -3.05 24.55
CA ILE A 311 1.50 -2.57 23.40
C ILE A 311 2.37 -2.76 22.15
N ALA A 312 1.82 -3.40 21.10
CA ALA A 312 2.46 -3.53 19.80
C ALA A 312 1.93 -2.47 18.84
N GLY A 313 2.86 -1.83 18.12
CA GLY A 313 2.58 -0.77 17.15
C GLY A 313 2.27 -1.30 15.73
N ASP A 314 1.99 -0.37 14.82
CA ASP A 314 1.42 -0.65 13.50
C ASP A 314 2.37 -1.31 12.49
N LEU A 315 3.70 -1.19 12.70
CA LEU A 315 4.72 -1.71 11.78
C LEU A 315 5.41 -2.99 12.29
N CYS A 316 4.91 -3.59 13.38
CA CYS A 316 5.50 -4.79 13.97
C CYS A 316 5.30 -6.02 13.10
N ASP A 317 6.33 -6.84 12.94
CA ASP A 317 6.19 -8.17 12.37
C ASP A 317 5.57 -9.15 13.37
N THR A 318 4.99 -10.22 12.84
CA THR A 318 4.25 -11.21 13.63
C THR A 318 5.17 -12.00 14.56
N GLU A 319 6.41 -12.29 14.15
CA GLU A 319 7.41 -13.00 14.97
C GLU A 319 7.76 -12.24 16.23
N SER A 320 7.93 -10.92 16.12
CA SER A 320 8.26 -10.05 17.26
C SER A 320 7.08 -9.93 18.23
N MET A 321 5.85 -9.82 17.72
CA MET A 321 4.65 -9.84 18.55
C MET A 321 4.50 -11.19 19.25
N PHE A 322 4.73 -12.31 18.54
CA PHE A 322 4.65 -13.65 19.13
C PHE A 322 5.67 -13.83 20.26
N ALA A 323 6.94 -13.45 20.05
CA ALA A 323 7.97 -13.51 21.08
C ALA A 323 7.60 -12.68 22.31
N LEU A 324 7.06 -11.46 22.11
CA LEU A 324 6.62 -10.59 23.19
C LEU A 324 5.42 -11.19 23.95
N GLN A 325 4.46 -11.77 23.24
CA GLN A 325 3.30 -12.45 23.84
C GLN A 325 3.77 -13.62 24.74
N GLN A 326 4.70 -14.44 24.27
CA GLN A 326 5.24 -15.57 25.04
C GLN A 326 5.99 -15.08 26.28
N MET A 327 6.81 -14.03 26.17
CA MET A 327 7.52 -13.44 27.29
C MET A 327 6.55 -12.88 28.35
N MET A 328 5.53 -12.12 27.93
CA MET A 328 4.51 -11.56 28.83
C MET A 328 3.71 -12.66 29.51
N GLY A 329 3.36 -13.74 28.80
CA GLY A 329 2.71 -14.93 29.35
C GLY A 329 3.57 -15.64 30.41
N ALA A 330 4.87 -15.78 30.16
CA ALA A 330 5.83 -16.36 31.13
C ALA A 330 5.99 -15.50 32.38
N LEU A 331 5.88 -14.16 32.25
CA LEU A 331 5.84 -13.22 33.38
C LEU A 331 4.49 -13.24 34.12
N GLY A 332 3.46 -13.88 33.57
CA GLY A 332 2.11 -13.95 34.13
C GLY A 332 1.26 -12.70 33.86
N SER A 333 1.64 -11.85 32.93
CA SER A 333 0.85 -10.67 32.54
C SER A 333 -0.13 -10.97 31.40
N ALA A 334 -1.40 -10.59 31.60
CA ALA A 334 -2.46 -10.64 30.59
C ALA A 334 -2.69 -9.29 29.87
N ASN A 335 -1.89 -8.26 30.21
CA ASN A 335 -2.06 -6.91 29.71
C ASN A 335 -1.24 -6.71 28.41
N ILE A 336 -1.73 -7.25 27.32
CA ILE A 336 -1.12 -7.11 25.98
C ILE A 336 -2.18 -6.66 24.97
N ASP A 337 -1.84 -5.78 24.03
CA ASP A 337 -2.77 -5.37 22.97
C ASP A 337 -2.02 -4.89 21.71
N CYS A 338 -2.45 -5.33 20.52
CA CYS A 338 -1.98 -4.85 19.21
C CYS A 338 -2.88 -3.75 18.63
N ARG A 339 -3.95 -3.36 19.31
CA ARG A 339 -4.90 -2.35 18.87
C ARG A 339 -4.54 -1.01 19.52
N GLN A 340 -3.43 -0.40 19.08
CA GLN A 340 -2.94 0.85 19.66
C GLN A 340 -3.93 2.01 19.49
N ASP A 341 -4.79 2.00 18.47
CA ASP A 341 -5.90 2.92 18.23
C ASP A 341 -7.12 2.65 19.15
N GLY A 342 -7.10 1.59 19.95
CA GLY A 342 -8.19 1.20 20.83
C GLY A 342 -9.38 0.54 20.14
N ALA A 343 -9.24 0.08 18.88
CA ALA A 343 -10.31 -0.55 18.11
C ALA A 343 -10.99 -1.71 18.86
N LYS A 344 -12.32 -1.71 18.84
CA LYS A 344 -13.16 -2.72 19.51
C LYS A 344 -13.44 -3.88 18.57
N ILE A 345 -12.42 -4.67 18.29
CA ILE A 345 -12.49 -5.82 17.38
C ILE A 345 -12.19 -7.07 18.19
N ALA A 346 -13.14 -8.00 18.17
CA ALA A 346 -13.03 -9.33 18.80
C ALA A 346 -13.99 -10.29 18.11
N GLY A 347 -13.67 -11.59 18.15
CA GLY A 347 -14.52 -12.63 17.57
C GLY A 347 -13.75 -13.57 16.63
N PRO A 348 -14.46 -14.36 15.82
CA PRO A 348 -13.84 -15.25 14.85
C PRO A 348 -13.13 -14.45 13.75
N ARG A 349 -12.20 -15.08 13.04
CA ARG A 349 -11.36 -14.43 12.03
C ARG A 349 -12.16 -13.65 10.98
N GLY A 350 -13.34 -14.15 10.57
CA GLY A 350 -14.23 -13.44 9.65
C GLY A 350 -14.77 -12.11 10.17
N SER A 351 -14.62 -11.80 11.46
CA SER A 351 -15.06 -10.53 12.03
C SER A 351 -14.05 -9.38 11.85
N TYR A 352 -12.81 -9.68 11.40
CA TYR A 352 -11.76 -8.68 11.32
C TYR A 352 -10.91 -8.70 10.04
N VAL A 353 -11.24 -9.54 9.06
CA VAL A 353 -10.56 -9.53 7.76
C VAL A 353 -11.46 -8.97 6.66
N MET A 354 -10.86 -8.63 5.53
CA MET A 354 -11.56 -8.29 4.29
C MET A 354 -11.97 -9.58 3.58
N ASN A 355 -13.12 -10.14 3.93
CA ASN A 355 -13.57 -11.47 3.50
C ASN A 355 -13.82 -11.57 1.99
N THR A 356 -14.22 -10.48 1.34
CA THR A 356 -14.40 -10.45 -0.12
C THR A 356 -13.08 -10.71 -0.86
N GLY A 357 -11.94 -10.31 -0.25
CA GLY A 357 -10.65 -10.24 -0.91
C GLY A 357 -10.49 -8.98 -1.77
N ILE A 358 -9.27 -8.45 -1.84
CA ILE A 358 -9.00 -7.16 -2.49
C ILE A 358 -9.36 -7.17 -3.98
N ALA A 359 -8.96 -8.20 -4.72
CA ALA A 359 -9.26 -8.31 -6.15
C ALA A 359 -10.76 -8.47 -6.44
N ALA A 360 -11.47 -9.24 -5.62
CA ALA A 360 -12.88 -9.53 -5.84
C ALA A 360 -13.81 -8.33 -5.56
N LEU A 361 -13.34 -7.29 -4.87
CA LEU A 361 -14.07 -6.03 -4.71
C LEU A 361 -14.51 -5.41 -6.05
N GLU A 362 -13.76 -5.66 -7.13
CA GLU A 362 -14.11 -5.17 -8.48
C GLU A 362 -15.44 -5.74 -9.01
N ASN A 363 -15.92 -6.86 -8.44
CA ASN A 363 -17.15 -7.51 -8.83
C ASN A 363 -18.39 -7.01 -8.06
N ALA A 364 -18.22 -6.11 -7.10
CA ALA A 364 -19.32 -5.57 -6.31
C ALA A 364 -20.25 -4.71 -7.17
N ASP A 365 -21.57 -4.80 -6.91
CA ASP A 365 -22.60 -3.99 -7.57
C ASP A 365 -23.29 -3.01 -6.60
N ALA A 366 -23.17 -3.22 -5.28
CA ALA A 366 -23.54 -2.27 -4.24
C ALA A 366 -22.49 -2.26 -3.12
N ILE A 367 -22.03 -1.08 -2.73
CA ILE A 367 -20.95 -0.91 -1.74
C ILE A 367 -21.43 0.07 -0.66
N LEU A 368 -21.30 -0.33 0.61
CA LEU A 368 -21.52 0.54 1.75
C LEU A 368 -20.22 0.74 2.52
N LEU A 369 -19.77 1.98 2.62
CA LEU A 369 -18.60 2.39 3.40
C LEU A 369 -19.06 2.94 4.76
N VAL A 370 -18.51 2.42 5.85
CA VAL A 370 -18.90 2.78 7.23
C VAL A 370 -17.68 3.24 8.01
N GLY A 371 -17.59 4.53 8.33
CA GLY A 371 -16.52 5.10 9.12
C GLY A 371 -15.13 4.87 8.53
N THR A 372 -15.00 4.98 7.20
CA THR A 372 -13.74 4.79 6.48
C THR A 372 -13.58 5.77 5.33
N ASN A 373 -12.34 6.15 5.07
CA ASN A 373 -11.90 6.87 3.89
C ASN A 373 -10.85 6.01 3.13
N PRO A 374 -11.28 5.07 2.29
CA PRO A 374 -10.36 4.15 1.62
C PRO A 374 -9.35 4.87 0.72
N ARG A 375 -9.60 6.09 0.27
CA ARG A 375 -8.64 6.88 -0.50
C ARG A 375 -7.37 7.15 0.30
N TRP A 376 -7.47 7.44 1.61
CA TRP A 376 -6.33 7.74 2.49
C TRP A 376 -5.88 6.55 3.34
N GLU A 377 -6.80 5.66 3.70
CA GLU A 377 -6.48 4.49 4.53
C GLU A 377 -5.82 3.37 3.72
N ALA A 378 -6.27 3.19 2.46
CA ALA A 378 -5.81 2.13 1.57
C ALA A 378 -6.03 2.52 0.09
N PRO A 379 -5.19 3.40 -0.50
CA PRO A 379 -5.40 3.90 -1.87
C PRO A 379 -5.57 2.81 -2.93
N LEU A 380 -4.91 1.66 -2.75
CA LEU A 380 -5.00 0.54 -3.67
C LEU A 380 -6.34 -0.22 -3.57
N VAL A 381 -6.92 -0.30 -2.37
CA VAL A 381 -8.31 -0.78 -2.20
C VAL A 381 -9.28 0.19 -2.87
N ASN A 382 -9.05 1.50 -2.70
CA ASN A 382 -9.88 2.52 -3.35
C ASN A 382 -9.87 2.41 -4.89
N THR A 383 -8.75 2.00 -5.51
CA THR A 383 -8.72 1.73 -6.97
C THR A 383 -9.63 0.58 -7.37
N ARG A 384 -9.73 -0.48 -6.55
CA ARG A 384 -10.62 -1.62 -6.81
C ARG A 384 -12.09 -1.21 -6.70
N LEU A 385 -12.46 -0.41 -5.68
CA LEU A 385 -13.81 0.15 -5.52
C LEU A 385 -14.15 1.08 -6.69
N ARG A 386 -13.19 1.90 -7.14
CA ARG A 386 -13.36 2.73 -8.31
C ARG A 386 -13.62 1.91 -9.59
N LYS A 387 -12.94 0.78 -9.77
CA LYS A 387 -13.20 -0.12 -10.92
C LYS A 387 -14.60 -0.72 -10.85
N ALA A 388 -15.08 -1.16 -9.68
CA ALA A 388 -16.46 -1.63 -9.49
C ALA A 388 -17.46 -0.54 -9.89
N TRP A 389 -17.21 0.72 -9.48
CA TRP A 389 -18.06 1.86 -9.87
C TRP A 389 -17.97 2.15 -11.38
N LEU A 390 -16.77 2.24 -11.95
CA LEU A 390 -16.54 2.70 -13.32
C LEU A 390 -16.99 1.67 -14.37
N HIS A 391 -16.71 0.41 -14.14
CA HIS A 391 -16.94 -0.68 -15.09
C HIS A 391 -18.16 -1.53 -14.73
N GLY A 392 -18.39 -1.77 -13.44
CA GLY A 392 -19.52 -2.53 -12.93
C GLY A 392 -20.79 -1.71 -12.69
N GLY A 393 -20.68 -0.38 -12.63
CA GLY A 393 -21.81 0.50 -12.31
C GLY A 393 -22.26 0.40 -10.86
N ALA A 394 -21.38 -0.03 -9.96
CA ALA A 394 -21.68 -0.19 -8.53
C ALA A 394 -22.19 1.11 -7.90
N ARG A 395 -23.23 1.02 -7.10
CA ARG A 395 -23.69 2.12 -6.24
C ARG A 395 -22.88 2.15 -4.97
N VAL A 396 -22.33 3.31 -4.61
CA VAL A 396 -21.49 3.46 -3.42
C VAL A 396 -22.13 4.41 -2.43
N GLY A 397 -22.57 3.88 -1.28
CA GLY A 397 -23.11 4.66 -0.17
C GLY A 397 -22.05 4.89 0.92
N VAL A 398 -22.07 6.07 1.54
CA VAL A 398 -21.12 6.45 2.60
C VAL A 398 -21.87 6.85 3.86
N VAL A 399 -21.54 6.19 4.97
CA VAL A 399 -21.92 6.57 6.33
C VAL A 399 -20.66 6.95 7.11
N GLY A 400 -20.44 8.23 7.30
CA GLY A 400 -19.22 8.74 7.95
C GLY A 400 -18.77 10.08 7.39
N PRO A 401 -17.47 10.36 7.34
CA PRO A 401 -16.95 11.61 6.81
C PRO A 401 -17.27 11.74 5.31
N GLN A 402 -17.71 12.92 4.91
CA GLN A 402 -17.92 13.23 3.50
C GLN A 402 -16.56 13.57 2.86
N THR A 403 -16.03 12.66 2.06
CA THR A 403 -14.72 12.78 1.41
C THR A 403 -14.84 12.57 -0.10
N ASP A 404 -13.93 13.17 -0.85
CA ASP A 404 -13.77 12.88 -2.29
C ASP A 404 -13.01 11.57 -2.46
N LEU A 405 -13.67 10.52 -2.91
CA LEU A 405 -13.08 9.21 -3.20
C LEU A 405 -12.61 9.06 -4.66
N SER A 406 -12.61 10.15 -5.44
CA SER A 406 -12.31 10.18 -6.88
C SER A 406 -13.37 9.51 -7.79
N TYR A 407 -14.53 9.16 -7.25
CA TYR A 407 -15.70 8.64 -7.97
C TYR A 407 -17.00 9.06 -7.26
N ALA A 408 -18.13 8.91 -7.95
CA ALA A 408 -19.43 9.36 -7.40
C ALA A 408 -19.88 8.45 -6.24
N THR A 409 -20.27 9.07 -5.14
CA THR A 409 -20.78 8.42 -3.95
C THR A 409 -22.11 9.03 -3.50
N GLU A 410 -22.93 8.24 -2.84
CA GLU A 410 -24.16 8.68 -2.18
C GLU A 410 -23.84 8.91 -0.69
N TYR A 411 -23.84 10.16 -0.25
CA TYR A 411 -23.69 10.46 1.16
C TYR A 411 -25.00 10.16 1.89
N LEU A 412 -24.98 9.17 2.79
CA LEU A 412 -26.19 8.70 3.46
C LEU A 412 -26.39 9.33 4.84
N GLY A 413 -25.28 9.69 5.53
CA GLY A 413 -25.30 10.34 6.82
C GLY A 413 -23.98 10.23 7.58
N ALA A 414 -23.89 10.92 8.71
CA ALA A 414 -22.61 11.10 9.40
C ALA A 414 -22.20 9.96 10.33
N GLY A 415 -23.12 9.09 10.78
CA GLY A 415 -22.77 8.16 11.84
C GLY A 415 -23.84 7.15 12.23
N PRO A 416 -23.86 6.75 13.52
CA PRO A 416 -24.60 5.59 14.02
C PRO A 416 -26.11 5.60 13.81
N GLU A 417 -26.74 6.79 13.77
CA GLU A 417 -28.18 6.88 13.53
C GLU A 417 -28.53 6.37 12.11
N THR A 418 -27.77 6.81 11.09
CA THR A 418 -27.96 6.36 9.71
C THR A 418 -27.63 4.88 9.58
N LEU A 419 -26.56 4.39 10.22
CA LEU A 419 -26.21 2.98 10.23
C LEU A 419 -27.36 2.12 10.82
N SER A 420 -27.96 2.56 11.92
CA SER A 420 -29.11 1.89 12.53
C SER A 420 -30.32 1.85 11.60
N ALA A 421 -30.62 2.97 10.91
CA ALA A 421 -31.72 3.07 9.96
C ALA A 421 -31.53 2.13 8.74
N ILE A 422 -30.29 1.92 8.29
CA ILE A 422 -30.00 0.93 7.24
C ILE A 422 -30.17 -0.48 7.79
N ALA A 423 -29.68 -0.75 9.01
CA ALA A 423 -29.73 -2.07 9.63
C ALA A 423 -31.17 -2.55 9.91
N ASP A 424 -32.07 -1.63 10.30
CA ASP A 424 -33.48 -1.94 10.54
C ASP A 424 -34.36 -1.90 9.28
N GLY A 425 -33.76 -1.49 8.13
CA GLY A 425 -34.42 -1.43 6.83
C GLY A 425 -35.28 -0.19 6.60
N SER A 426 -35.24 0.82 7.46
CA SER A 426 -36.01 2.07 7.30
C SER A 426 -35.35 3.06 6.32
N HIS A 427 -34.04 2.90 6.03
CA HIS A 427 -33.30 3.69 5.05
C HIS A 427 -33.34 3.00 3.67
N GLU A 428 -33.52 3.79 2.60
CA GLU A 428 -33.64 3.26 1.22
C GLU A 428 -32.42 2.45 0.74
N PHE A 429 -31.22 2.75 1.23
CA PHE A 429 -30.01 2.03 0.85
C PHE A 429 -29.99 0.56 1.31
N ALA A 430 -30.81 0.21 2.32
CA ALA A 430 -31.01 -1.20 2.71
C ALA A 430 -31.61 -2.04 1.57
N SER A 431 -32.54 -1.44 0.76
CA SER A 431 -33.07 -2.11 -0.42
C SER A 431 -32.02 -2.29 -1.50
N VAL A 432 -31.12 -1.31 -1.68
CA VAL A 432 -30.01 -1.39 -2.63
C VAL A 432 -29.10 -2.59 -2.31
N LEU A 433 -28.74 -2.75 -1.04
CA LEU A 433 -27.92 -3.89 -0.61
C LEU A 433 -28.65 -5.24 -0.77
N LYS A 434 -29.97 -5.29 -0.49
CA LYS A 434 -30.77 -6.52 -0.61
C LYS A 434 -30.96 -6.97 -2.04
N ASP A 435 -31.10 -6.04 -2.97
CA ASP A 435 -31.36 -6.29 -4.39
C ASP A 435 -30.06 -6.60 -5.18
N ALA A 436 -28.91 -6.31 -4.57
CA ALA A 436 -27.62 -6.52 -5.17
C ALA A 436 -27.24 -8.02 -5.30
N GLU A 437 -26.59 -8.37 -6.40
CA GLU A 437 -26.03 -9.72 -6.58
C GLU A 437 -24.78 -9.93 -5.74
N ARG A 438 -23.96 -8.89 -5.60
CA ARG A 438 -22.65 -8.90 -4.89
C ARG A 438 -22.51 -7.68 -3.98
N PRO A 439 -23.35 -7.58 -2.94
CA PRO A 439 -23.29 -6.46 -2.00
C PRO A 439 -21.99 -6.53 -1.17
N VAL A 440 -21.38 -5.38 -0.90
CA VAL A 440 -20.17 -5.22 -0.09
C VAL A 440 -20.40 -4.18 1.00
N VAL A 441 -19.99 -4.48 2.22
CA VAL A 441 -19.96 -3.55 3.35
C VAL A 441 -18.52 -3.49 3.87
N ILE A 442 -17.94 -2.29 3.91
CA ILE A 442 -16.58 -2.08 4.42
C ILE A 442 -16.66 -1.19 5.65
N VAL A 443 -16.16 -1.70 6.78
CA VAL A 443 -16.11 -0.99 8.06
C VAL A 443 -14.67 -0.62 8.35
N GLY A 444 -14.41 0.67 8.63
CA GLY A 444 -13.08 1.15 8.96
C GLY A 444 -12.88 1.49 10.44
N MET A 445 -11.65 1.88 10.75
CA MET A 445 -11.25 2.18 12.13
C MET A 445 -11.95 3.43 12.68
N GLY A 446 -12.41 4.36 11.84
CA GLY A 446 -13.22 5.50 12.28
C GLY A 446 -14.56 5.12 12.91
N ALA A 447 -15.07 3.92 12.64
CA ALA A 447 -16.25 3.35 13.27
C ALA A 447 -15.89 2.43 14.45
N LEU A 448 -14.73 1.74 14.40
CA LEU A 448 -14.36 0.68 15.34
C LEU A 448 -13.43 1.13 16.48
N ALA A 449 -12.66 2.21 16.31
CA ALA A 449 -11.75 2.74 17.35
C ALA A 449 -12.46 3.64 18.37
N ARG A 450 -13.80 3.65 18.38
CA ARG A 450 -14.64 4.37 19.32
C ARG A 450 -14.91 3.53 20.57
N ASP A 451 -15.31 4.17 21.67
CA ASP A 451 -15.67 3.47 22.90
C ASP A 451 -16.86 2.52 22.71
N ASP A 452 -17.79 2.89 21.82
CA ASP A 452 -18.95 2.10 21.42
C ASP A 452 -18.75 1.23 20.17
N GLY A 453 -17.49 1.07 19.71
CA GLY A 453 -17.15 0.35 18.48
C GLY A 453 -17.66 -1.09 18.44
N ASP A 454 -17.75 -1.76 19.58
CA ASP A 454 -18.32 -3.11 19.70
C ASP A 454 -19.83 -3.14 19.39
N ALA A 455 -20.58 -2.12 19.83
CA ALA A 455 -22.01 -1.97 19.50
C ALA A 455 -22.20 -1.57 18.02
N VAL A 456 -21.29 -0.76 17.47
CA VAL A 456 -21.26 -0.44 16.04
C VAL A 456 -21.04 -1.71 15.23
N LEU A 457 -20.05 -2.53 15.60
CA LEU A 457 -19.75 -3.79 14.93
C LEU A 457 -20.92 -4.77 15.01
N GLY A 458 -21.62 -4.86 16.17
CA GLY A 458 -22.84 -5.64 16.33
C GLY A 458 -24.00 -5.16 15.44
N THR A 459 -24.12 -3.84 15.26
CA THR A 459 -25.14 -3.25 14.36
C THR A 459 -24.81 -3.56 12.89
N VAL A 460 -23.52 -3.46 12.50
CA VAL A 460 -23.08 -3.84 11.15
C VAL A 460 -23.36 -5.33 10.89
N ARG A 461 -23.08 -6.23 11.85
CA ARG A 461 -23.41 -7.65 11.71
C ARG A 461 -24.91 -7.85 11.44
N LYS A 462 -25.80 -7.21 12.19
CA LYS A 462 -27.25 -7.26 11.95
C LYS A 462 -27.63 -6.76 10.55
N LEU A 463 -27.02 -5.67 10.10
CA LEU A 463 -27.20 -5.14 8.75
C LEU A 463 -26.80 -6.18 7.70
N VAL A 464 -25.61 -6.74 7.83
CA VAL A 464 -25.04 -7.73 6.90
C VAL A 464 -25.93 -8.97 6.81
N GLU A 465 -26.43 -9.47 7.95
CA GLU A 465 -27.35 -10.60 8.01
C GLU A 465 -28.74 -10.26 7.43
N SER A 466 -29.29 -9.08 7.77
CA SER A 466 -30.62 -8.65 7.30
C SER A 466 -30.67 -8.29 5.82
N CYS A 467 -29.56 -7.84 5.25
CA CYS A 467 -29.42 -7.48 3.84
C CYS A 467 -28.83 -8.61 2.96
N ASN A 468 -28.60 -9.81 3.55
CA ASN A 468 -28.06 -10.97 2.83
C ASN A 468 -26.71 -10.70 2.14
N VAL A 469 -25.86 -9.91 2.81
CA VAL A 469 -24.49 -9.54 2.33
C VAL A 469 -23.55 -10.75 2.43
N VAL A 470 -23.78 -11.64 3.38
CA VAL A 470 -23.04 -12.90 3.55
C VAL A 470 -23.91 -14.07 3.17
N ARG A 471 -23.44 -14.89 2.25
CA ARG A 471 -24.07 -16.10 1.71
C ARG A 471 -23.02 -17.19 1.52
N ASP A 472 -23.46 -18.41 1.17
CA ASP A 472 -22.57 -19.55 0.95
C ASP A 472 -21.56 -19.31 -0.19
N ASP A 473 -21.94 -18.53 -1.20
CA ASP A 473 -21.15 -18.24 -2.41
C ASP A 473 -20.50 -16.84 -2.41
N TRP A 474 -20.82 -15.99 -1.42
CA TRP A 474 -20.33 -14.63 -1.35
C TRP A 474 -20.27 -14.11 0.08
N ASN A 475 -19.10 -13.63 0.51
CA ASN A 475 -18.97 -12.93 1.78
C ASN A 475 -18.57 -11.46 1.50
N GLY A 476 -19.57 -10.57 1.56
CA GLY A 476 -19.40 -9.14 1.32
C GLY A 476 -19.08 -8.32 2.56
N PHE A 477 -18.88 -8.92 3.73
CA PHE A 477 -18.46 -8.20 4.94
C PHE A 477 -16.94 -8.04 4.99
N ASN A 478 -16.48 -6.81 5.22
CA ASN A 478 -15.07 -6.46 5.18
C ASN A 478 -14.71 -5.47 6.28
N VAL A 479 -13.53 -5.67 6.89
CA VAL A 479 -12.92 -4.69 7.77
C VAL A 479 -11.68 -4.13 7.09
N LEU A 480 -11.59 -2.81 7.01
CA LEU A 480 -10.43 -2.11 6.48
C LEU A 480 -9.55 -1.62 7.63
N HIS A 481 -8.38 -2.21 7.75
CA HIS A 481 -7.37 -1.81 8.72
C HIS A 481 -6.46 -0.71 8.17
N THR A 482 -5.83 0.03 9.07
CA THR A 482 -4.80 1.04 8.75
C THR A 482 -3.38 0.55 9.00
N ALA A 483 -3.22 -0.50 9.82
CA ALA A 483 -1.95 -1.00 10.34
C ALA A 483 -1.58 -2.37 9.74
N ALA A 484 -0.37 -2.53 9.23
CA ALA A 484 0.14 -3.79 8.69
C ALA A 484 0.26 -4.91 9.76
N ALA A 485 0.54 -4.54 11.01
CA ALA A 485 0.66 -5.47 12.12
C ALA A 485 -0.67 -6.05 12.62
N ARG A 486 -1.80 -5.38 12.33
CA ARG A 486 -3.07 -5.60 13.02
C ARG A 486 -3.62 -6.99 12.85
N VAL A 487 -3.78 -7.47 11.64
CA VAL A 487 -4.39 -8.79 11.39
C VAL A 487 -3.49 -9.90 11.93
N GLY A 488 -2.16 -9.79 11.75
CA GLY A 488 -1.20 -10.72 12.33
C GLY A 488 -1.26 -10.78 13.87
N GLY A 489 -1.39 -9.62 14.52
CA GLY A 489 -1.58 -9.54 15.97
C GLY A 489 -2.89 -10.18 16.45
N LEU A 490 -3.98 -9.98 15.71
CA LEU A 490 -5.28 -10.62 16.00
C LEU A 490 -5.23 -12.15 15.76
N ASP A 491 -4.59 -12.59 14.70
CA ASP A 491 -4.39 -14.03 14.41
C ASP A 491 -3.51 -14.73 15.46
N LEU A 492 -2.56 -14.01 16.08
CA LEU A 492 -1.80 -14.48 17.24
C LEU A 492 -2.61 -14.50 18.56
N GLY A 493 -3.70 -13.74 18.61
CA GLY A 493 -4.37 -13.43 19.87
C GLY A 493 -3.56 -12.49 20.76
N PHE A 494 -2.78 -11.54 20.18
CA PHE A 494 -2.08 -10.49 20.91
C PHE A 494 -3.08 -9.39 21.35
N VAL A 495 -4.00 -9.80 22.19
CA VAL A 495 -5.10 -9.00 22.79
C VAL A 495 -5.21 -9.31 24.29
N PRO A 496 -5.89 -8.48 25.08
CA PRO A 496 -6.02 -8.72 26.52
C PRO A 496 -6.51 -10.13 26.82
N GLY A 497 -5.75 -10.84 27.68
CA GLY A 497 -6.19 -12.11 28.24
C GLY A 497 -7.30 -11.94 29.29
N GLU A 498 -7.70 -13.01 29.95
CA GLU A 498 -8.72 -12.95 31.01
C GLU A 498 -8.29 -11.99 32.14
N GLY A 499 -9.09 -10.97 32.40
CA GLY A 499 -8.77 -9.90 33.38
C GLY A 499 -7.71 -8.90 32.92
N GLY A 500 -7.20 -9.05 31.68
CA GLY A 500 -6.21 -8.14 31.08
C GLY A 500 -6.80 -6.81 30.64
N ARG A 501 -5.94 -5.84 30.40
CA ARG A 501 -6.26 -4.45 30.04
C ARG A 501 -6.03 -4.23 28.55
N SER A 502 -7.01 -3.60 27.88
CA SER A 502 -6.82 -3.09 26.50
C SER A 502 -5.89 -1.88 26.49
N THR A 503 -5.44 -1.46 25.30
CA THR A 503 -4.55 -0.30 25.13
C THR A 503 -5.04 0.93 25.91
N ASN A 504 -6.30 1.35 25.75
CA ASN A 504 -6.84 2.49 26.49
C ASN A 504 -6.82 2.26 28.00
N ALA A 505 -7.15 1.06 28.48
CA ALA A 505 -7.11 0.72 29.90
C ALA A 505 -5.68 0.60 30.46
N ILE A 506 -4.69 0.22 29.61
CA ILE A 506 -3.26 0.25 29.97
C ILE A 506 -2.82 1.70 30.18
N LEU A 507 -3.14 2.59 29.22
CA LEU A 507 -2.78 4.00 29.26
C LEU A 507 -3.44 4.71 30.46
N ASP A 508 -4.72 4.50 30.68
CA ASP A 508 -5.45 5.07 31.83
C ASP A 508 -4.92 4.52 33.15
N GLY A 509 -4.61 3.22 33.22
CA GLY A 509 -3.97 2.57 34.37
C GLY A 509 -2.57 3.13 34.66
N ALA A 510 -1.77 3.43 33.63
CA ALA A 510 -0.47 4.07 33.79
C ALA A 510 -0.62 5.49 34.36
N ALA A 511 -1.54 6.28 33.82
CA ALA A 511 -1.84 7.62 34.32
C ALA A 511 -2.34 7.62 35.78
N ALA A 512 -3.13 6.59 36.16
CA ALA A 512 -3.60 6.41 37.56
C ALA A 512 -2.52 5.85 38.49
N GLY A 513 -1.41 5.30 37.96
CA GLY A 513 -0.38 4.59 38.76
C GLY A 513 -0.79 3.18 39.13
N GLU A 514 -1.65 2.54 38.35
CA GLU A 514 -2.06 1.15 38.51
C GLU A 514 -1.24 0.21 37.57
N VAL A 515 -0.62 0.73 36.52
CA VAL A 515 0.35 0.06 35.65
C VAL A 515 1.70 0.74 35.86
N ASP A 516 2.73 -0.03 36.27
CA ASP A 516 4.05 0.48 36.63
C ASP A 516 5.07 0.33 35.49
N VAL A 517 4.88 -0.65 34.60
CA VAL A 517 5.80 -0.94 33.51
C VAL A 517 5.01 -1.11 32.23
N VAL A 518 5.39 -0.36 31.18
CA VAL A 518 4.81 -0.48 29.85
C VAL A 518 5.89 -0.75 28.84
N TYR A 519 5.78 -1.88 28.13
CA TYR A 519 6.65 -2.24 27.01
C TYR A 519 5.97 -1.82 25.71
N LEU A 520 6.57 -0.90 24.99
CA LEU A 520 6.13 -0.41 23.68
C LEU A 520 6.97 -1.09 22.59
N LEU A 521 6.40 -2.02 21.86
CA LEU A 521 7.02 -2.61 20.69
C LEU A 521 6.62 -1.77 19.47
N GLY A 522 7.43 -0.79 19.10
CA GLY A 522 7.18 0.12 17.98
C GLY A 522 5.83 0.86 18.06
N ALA A 523 5.31 1.09 19.26
CA ALA A 523 4.04 1.78 19.45
C ALA A 523 4.28 3.29 19.66
N ASP A 524 3.95 4.08 18.64
CA ASP A 524 4.16 5.53 18.58
C ASP A 524 2.85 6.32 18.45
N GLU A 525 1.77 5.70 17.96
CA GLU A 525 0.47 6.29 17.69
C GLU A 525 -0.48 6.14 18.90
N ILE A 526 0.04 6.44 20.09
CA ILE A 526 -0.68 6.39 21.37
C ILE A 526 -0.54 7.72 22.14
N ASP A 527 -1.40 7.95 23.12
CA ASP A 527 -1.28 9.10 24.01
C ASP A 527 -0.15 8.87 25.04
N THR A 528 1.08 9.20 24.66
CA THR A 528 2.28 9.04 25.49
C THR A 528 2.28 9.90 26.75
N ALA A 529 1.47 10.98 26.82
CA ALA A 529 1.35 11.80 28.04
C ALA A 529 0.77 11.01 29.22
N LYS A 530 -0.02 9.98 28.97
CA LYS A 530 -0.56 9.08 30.01
C LYS A 530 0.50 8.17 30.64
N LEU A 531 1.69 8.07 30.05
CA LEU A 531 2.76 7.18 30.52
C LEU A 531 3.74 7.82 31.49
N GLU A 532 3.59 9.10 31.86
CA GLU A 532 4.54 9.85 32.71
C GLU A 532 4.85 9.18 34.05
N LYS A 533 3.93 8.36 34.61
CA LYS A 533 4.14 7.69 35.89
C LYS A 533 4.65 6.26 35.79
N ALA A 534 4.60 5.69 34.60
CA ALA A 534 5.06 4.33 34.32
C ALA A 534 6.53 4.33 33.91
N PHE A 535 7.22 3.21 34.15
CA PHE A 535 8.51 2.94 33.54
C PHE A 535 8.29 2.42 32.15
N VAL A 536 8.78 3.15 31.16
CA VAL A 536 8.53 2.86 29.74
C VAL A 536 9.76 2.24 29.10
N VAL A 537 9.59 1.06 28.52
CA VAL A 537 10.56 0.41 27.62
C VAL A 537 10.06 0.60 26.20
N TYR A 538 10.80 1.28 25.36
CA TYR A 538 10.52 1.40 23.95
C TYR A 538 11.49 0.54 23.15
N GLN A 539 10.99 -0.40 22.38
CA GLN A 539 11.74 -1.16 21.38
C GLN A 539 11.22 -0.78 20.00
N GLY A 540 12.09 -0.22 19.17
CA GLY A 540 11.71 0.24 17.85
C GLY A 540 12.89 0.78 17.06
N HIS A 541 12.65 1.27 15.86
CA HIS A 541 13.69 1.63 14.89
C HIS A 541 13.89 3.14 14.69
N HIS A 542 12.97 3.99 15.15
CA HIS A 542 13.03 5.44 14.98
C HIS A 542 12.82 6.16 16.30
N GLY A 543 13.46 7.33 16.43
CA GLY A 543 13.28 8.23 17.56
C GLY A 543 12.03 9.10 17.39
N ASP A 544 10.86 8.55 17.69
CA ASP A 544 9.57 9.22 17.62
C ASP A 544 8.89 9.25 19.01
N ALA A 545 7.58 9.41 19.08
CA ALA A 545 6.81 9.63 20.29
C ALA A 545 7.09 8.60 21.39
N GLY A 546 7.13 7.32 21.06
CA GLY A 546 7.45 6.24 22.00
C GLY A 546 8.87 6.34 22.55
N ALA A 547 9.86 6.63 21.71
CA ALA A 547 11.25 6.83 22.16
C ALA A 547 11.40 8.07 23.06
N HIS A 548 10.65 9.14 22.78
CA HIS A 548 10.73 10.36 23.55
C HIS A 548 10.20 10.20 24.99
N CYS A 549 9.21 9.35 25.22
CA CYS A 549 8.67 9.08 26.56
C CYS A 549 9.42 7.95 27.31
N ALA A 550 10.26 7.15 26.62
CA ALA A 550 10.89 5.97 27.18
C ALA A 550 11.95 6.25 28.24
N ASP A 551 12.04 5.36 29.26
CA ASP A 551 13.15 5.26 30.20
C ASP A 551 14.29 4.43 29.66
N VAL A 552 13.95 3.39 28.87
CA VAL A 552 14.90 2.51 28.19
C VAL A 552 14.50 2.41 26.72
N ILE A 553 15.48 2.59 25.81
CA ILE A 553 15.30 2.39 24.40
C ILE A 553 16.13 1.20 23.95
N LEU A 554 15.51 0.28 23.22
CA LEU A 554 16.13 -0.88 22.59
C LEU A 554 16.02 -0.74 21.06
N PRO A 555 17.13 -0.68 20.32
CA PRO A 555 17.13 -0.43 18.88
C PRO A 555 16.71 -1.69 18.10
N GLY A 556 15.48 -1.68 17.58
CA GLY A 556 14.93 -2.68 16.67
C GLY A 556 15.19 -2.36 15.20
N LEU A 557 14.71 -3.21 14.29
CA LEU A 557 14.93 -3.11 12.86
C LEU A 557 13.70 -2.58 12.12
N ALA A 558 13.94 -1.74 11.11
CA ALA A 558 12.91 -1.37 10.14
C ALA A 558 12.62 -2.55 9.18
N TYR A 559 11.47 -2.52 8.51
CA TYR A 559 10.99 -3.62 7.65
C TYR A 559 11.95 -3.97 6.50
N THR A 560 12.76 -3.03 6.02
CA THR A 560 13.77 -3.25 4.98
C THR A 560 15.07 -3.88 5.50
N GLU A 561 15.23 -4.01 6.81
CA GLU A 561 16.44 -4.50 7.48
C GLU A 561 16.29 -5.90 8.08
N LYS A 562 15.08 -6.47 8.02
CA LYS A 562 14.74 -7.78 8.60
C LYS A 562 13.91 -8.64 7.67
N ASN A 563 13.82 -9.92 7.99
CA ASN A 563 12.83 -10.84 7.42
C ASN A 563 11.67 -10.95 8.40
N GLY A 564 10.50 -10.51 8.01
CA GLY A 564 9.32 -10.51 8.89
C GLY A 564 8.07 -11.06 8.20
N THR A 565 7.18 -11.66 8.97
CA THR A 565 5.86 -12.10 8.52
C THR A 565 4.83 -11.01 8.86
N TYR A 566 3.96 -10.70 7.90
CA TYR A 566 2.83 -9.79 8.06
C TYR A 566 1.57 -10.46 7.53
N VAL A 567 0.42 -10.04 8.04
CA VAL A 567 -0.88 -10.49 7.52
C VAL A 567 -1.66 -9.27 7.12
N ASN A 568 -1.97 -9.16 5.83
CA ASN A 568 -2.65 -7.99 5.29
C ASN A 568 -4.14 -7.95 5.65
N THR A 569 -4.84 -6.88 5.29
CA THR A 569 -6.26 -6.65 5.62
C THR A 569 -7.20 -7.76 5.11
N GLU A 570 -6.85 -8.47 4.01
CA GLU A 570 -7.63 -9.64 3.52
C GLU A 570 -7.26 -10.96 4.20
N GLY A 571 -6.34 -10.92 5.18
CA GLY A 571 -5.90 -12.10 5.89
C GLY A 571 -4.85 -12.95 5.14
N ARG A 572 -4.19 -12.39 4.14
CA ARG A 572 -3.08 -13.02 3.40
C ARG A 572 -1.78 -12.90 4.20
N VAL A 573 -1.17 -14.02 4.51
CA VAL A 573 0.16 -14.07 5.15
C VAL A 573 1.23 -13.75 4.12
N GLN A 574 2.07 -12.76 4.39
CA GLN A 574 3.08 -12.29 3.45
C GLN A 574 4.45 -12.17 4.15
N LEU A 575 5.53 -12.28 3.36
CA LEU A 575 6.90 -12.22 3.87
C LEU A 575 7.63 -10.96 3.36
N ALA A 576 7.99 -10.07 4.28
CA ALA A 576 8.99 -9.03 4.04
C ALA A 576 10.39 -9.64 4.03
N ARG A 577 11.28 -9.10 3.19
CA ARG A 577 12.66 -9.57 3.04
C ARG A 577 13.66 -8.46 3.30
N GLN A 578 14.73 -8.82 3.96
CA GLN A 578 15.85 -7.92 4.22
C GLN A 578 16.51 -7.45 2.93
N ALA A 579 16.56 -6.14 2.73
CA ALA A 579 17.21 -5.50 1.58
C ALA A 579 18.55 -4.84 1.95
N VAL A 580 18.69 -4.33 3.18
CA VAL A 580 19.85 -3.62 3.67
C VAL A 580 20.29 -4.13 5.05
N GLN A 581 21.53 -3.86 5.43
CA GLN A 581 22.03 -4.19 6.77
C GLN A 581 21.53 -3.16 7.79
N PRO A 582 21.25 -3.57 9.04
CA PRO A 582 20.83 -2.65 10.10
C PRO A 582 21.95 -1.69 10.53
N PRO A 583 21.59 -0.50 11.07
CA PRO A 583 22.58 0.45 11.58
C PRO A 583 23.12 0.04 12.97
N GLY A 584 24.40 0.29 13.21
CA GLY A 584 25.03 0.19 14.52
C GLY A 584 24.80 -1.15 15.24
N ASP A 585 24.30 -1.07 16.45
CA ASP A 585 24.04 -2.22 17.33
C ASP A 585 22.57 -2.67 17.30
N ALA A 586 21.75 -2.18 16.35
CA ALA A 586 20.36 -2.60 16.20
C ALA A 586 20.27 -4.11 15.87
N ARG A 587 19.22 -4.76 16.38
CA ARG A 587 19.00 -6.22 16.25
C ARG A 587 17.56 -6.53 15.88
N GLU A 588 17.33 -7.73 15.32
CA GLU A 588 15.97 -8.25 15.09
C GLU A 588 15.15 -8.23 16.38
N ASP A 589 13.93 -7.72 16.29
CA ASP A 589 13.07 -7.45 17.44
C ASP A 589 12.79 -8.71 18.28
N TRP A 590 12.48 -9.85 17.63
CA TRP A 590 12.28 -11.12 18.31
C TRP A 590 13.53 -11.57 19.09
N SER A 591 14.73 -11.30 18.55
CA SER A 591 15.99 -11.69 19.17
C SER A 591 16.32 -10.84 20.42
N ILE A 592 15.95 -9.55 20.40
CA ILE A 592 16.04 -8.66 21.58
C ILE A 592 15.14 -9.19 22.68
N ILE A 593 13.88 -9.49 22.35
CA ILE A 593 12.90 -10.01 23.31
C ILE A 593 13.34 -11.35 23.88
N ARG A 594 13.85 -12.24 23.03
CA ARG A 594 14.40 -13.53 23.47
C ARG A 594 15.58 -13.35 24.45
N ALA A 595 16.52 -12.45 24.16
CA ALA A 595 17.66 -12.18 25.05
C ALA A 595 17.20 -11.54 26.36
N LEU A 596 16.24 -10.62 26.32
CA LEU A 596 15.65 -10.01 27.51
C LEU A 596 14.91 -11.05 28.37
N SER A 597 14.22 -12.01 27.74
CA SER A 597 13.51 -13.07 28.47
C SER A 597 14.42 -13.94 29.33
N ASP A 598 15.66 -14.18 28.91
CA ASP A 598 16.65 -14.89 29.71
C ASP A 598 17.01 -14.09 30.98
N VAL A 599 17.17 -12.77 30.87
CA VAL A 599 17.49 -11.88 32.02
C VAL A 599 16.30 -11.77 32.97
N LEU A 600 15.06 -11.92 32.47
CA LEU A 600 13.83 -11.89 33.24
C LEU A 600 13.42 -13.25 33.84
N ASP A 601 14.21 -14.30 33.65
CA ASP A 601 13.90 -15.69 34.05
C ASP A 601 12.60 -16.23 33.39
N ALA A 602 12.24 -15.66 32.24
CA ALA A 602 11.05 -16.00 31.45
C ALA A 602 11.37 -16.86 30.21
N GLY A 603 12.57 -17.35 30.08
CA GLY A 603 13.25 -18.07 29.00
C GLY A 603 12.41 -18.54 27.81
N LEU A 604 12.72 -18.02 26.61
CA LEU A 604 12.13 -18.46 25.34
C LEU A 604 13.08 -19.40 24.61
N ASP A 605 12.62 -20.59 24.22
CA ASP A 605 13.43 -21.66 23.64
C ASP A 605 13.65 -21.49 22.12
N TYR A 606 13.82 -20.26 21.65
CA TYR A 606 14.12 -19.96 20.25
C TYR A 606 15.63 -19.71 20.06
N VAL A 607 16.20 -20.24 18.98
CA VAL A 607 17.59 -19.99 18.59
C VAL A 607 17.65 -19.25 17.25
N THR A 608 16.69 -19.52 16.37
CA THR A 608 16.62 -18.95 15.03
C THR A 608 15.23 -18.39 14.73
N LEU A 609 15.14 -17.52 13.72
CA LEU A 609 13.85 -17.05 13.19
C LEU A 609 12.94 -18.23 12.74
N GLY A 610 13.56 -19.31 12.22
CA GLY A 610 12.85 -20.54 11.85
C GLY A 610 12.18 -21.22 13.03
N ASP A 611 12.81 -21.19 14.22
CA ASP A 611 12.21 -21.75 15.44
C ASP A 611 10.99 -20.94 15.88
N VAL A 612 11.09 -19.58 15.82
CA VAL A 612 9.96 -18.69 16.12
C VAL A 612 8.79 -18.96 15.18
N ARG A 613 9.04 -19.06 13.86
CA ARG A 613 8.02 -19.36 12.86
C ARG A 613 7.38 -20.73 13.07
N THR A 614 8.18 -21.74 13.40
CA THR A 614 7.66 -23.07 13.72
C THR A 614 6.73 -23.05 14.93
N ALA A 615 7.11 -22.35 16.00
CA ALA A 615 6.28 -22.20 17.18
C ALA A 615 5.01 -21.37 16.90
N MET A 616 5.11 -20.35 16.08
CA MET A 616 4.01 -19.49 15.62
C MET A 616 3.00 -20.29 14.79
N SER A 617 3.46 -21.12 13.84
CA SER A 617 2.63 -22.01 13.04
C SER A 617 1.94 -23.08 13.88
N ALA A 618 2.62 -23.59 14.89
CA ALA A 618 2.04 -24.55 15.84
C ALA A 618 0.93 -23.91 16.69
N ALA A 619 1.03 -22.62 17.01
CA ALA A 619 0.02 -21.88 17.74
C ALA A 619 -1.21 -21.53 16.84
N ASN A 620 -0.95 -21.13 15.58
CA ASN A 620 -2.00 -20.88 14.59
C ASN A 620 -1.55 -21.29 13.19
N PRO A 621 -2.14 -22.36 12.61
CA PRO A 621 -1.78 -22.90 11.30
C PRO A 621 -1.97 -21.93 10.13
N VAL A 622 -2.65 -20.80 10.29
CA VAL A 622 -2.80 -19.79 9.24
C VAL A 622 -1.45 -19.29 8.76
N PHE A 623 -0.43 -19.21 9.63
CA PHE A 623 0.90 -18.75 9.31
C PHE A 623 1.71 -19.65 8.38
N ASP A 624 1.26 -20.89 8.15
CA ASP A 624 1.83 -21.79 7.13
C ASP A 624 1.34 -21.49 5.72
N GLN A 625 0.27 -20.70 5.57
CA GLN A 625 -0.38 -20.44 4.29
C GLN A 625 0.13 -19.13 3.65
N VAL A 626 1.43 -19.07 3.38
CA VAL A 626 2.06 -17.89 2.77
C VAL A 626 1.49 -17.62 1.38
N ASP A 627 1.20 -16.35 1.10
CA ASP A 627 0.59 -15.82 -0.12
C ASP A 627 -0.82 -16.35 -0.45
N VAL A 628 -1.52 -16.91 0.54
CA VAL A 628 -2.91 -17.37 0.41
C VAL A 628 -3.82 -16.53 1.31
N ALA A 629 -4.89 -15.96 0.73
CA ALA A 629 -6.01 -15.40 1.48
C ALA A 629 -6.96 -16.55 1.81
N SER A 630 -6.91 -17.04 3.05
CA SER A 630 -7.76 -18.17 3.48
C SER A 630 -9.18 -17.69 3.83
N ILE A 631 -10.18 -18.47 3.44
CA ILE A 631 -11.58 -18.24 3.82
C ILE A 631 -11.68 -18.27 5.35
N ALA A 632 -12.23 -17.21 5.93
CA ALA A 632 -12.46 -17.12 7.35
C ALA A 632 -13.88 -17.59 7.72
N GLU A 633 -13.99 -18.25 8.87
CA GLU A 633 -15.30 -18.68 9.38
C GLU A 633 -16.14 -17.46 9.76
N TRP A 634 -17.42 -17.47 9.32
CA TRP A 634 -18.41 -16.50 9.75
C TRP A 634 -18.97 -16.92 11.11
N GLY A 635 -19.22 -15.98 12.00
CA GLY A 635 -19.76 -16.27 13.32
C GLY A 635 -20.30 -15.03 14.03
N ALA A 636 -20.62 -15.17 15.30
CA ALA A 636 -21.09 -14.07 16.12
C ALA A 636 -19.94 -13.16 16.56
N PHE A 637 -20.13 -11.84 16.40
CA PHE A 637 -19.18 -10.81 16.83
C PHE A 637 -19.90 -9.49 17.12
N GLY A 638 -19.22 -8.56 17.79
CA GLY A 638 -19.83 -7.32 18.29
C GLY A 638 -20.89 -7.60 19.37
N SER A 639 -21.37 -6.58 20.00
CA SER A 639 -22.36 -6.67 21.08
C SER A 639 -23.62 -5.87 20.77
N ASP A 640 -24.71 -6.22 21.46
CA ASP A 640 -25.88 -5.37 21.53
C ASP A 640 -25.62 -4.23 22.53
N GLY A 641 -25.73 -2.98 22.09
CA GLY A 641 -25.48 -1.82 22.95
C GLY A 641 -26.00 -0.53 22.33
N ALA A 642 -26.06 0.50 23.17
CA ALA A 642 -26.36 1.85 22.70
C ALA A 642 -25.12 2.45 22.02
N MET A 643 -25.30 3.01 20.84
CA MET A 643 -24.27 3.74 20.14
C MET A 643 -24.33 5.23 20.50
N ASN A 644 -23.18 5.86 20.64
CA ASN A 644 -23.06 7.30 20.81
C ASN A 644 -23.45 8.00 19.52
N ALA A 645 -24.21 9.09 19.60
CA ALA A 645 -24.70 9.86 18.45
C ALA A 645 -23.60 10.65 17.71
N ALA A 646 -22.38 10.72 18.24
CA ALA A 646 -21.27 11.41 17.57
C ALA A 646 -21.01 10.81 16.17
N PRO A 647 -20.67 11.65 15.16
CA PRO A 647 -20.38 11.18 13.83
C PRO A 647 -19.13 10.26 13.81
N PHE A 648 -19.03 9.42 12.78
CA PHE A 648 -17.80 8.71 12.48
C PHE A 648 -16.76 9.68 11.90
N GLU A 649 -15.52 9.56 12.36
CA GLU A 649 -14.42 10.40 11.91
C GLU A 649 -13.43 9.58 11.08
N SER A 650 -12.63 10.25 10.24
CA SER A 650 -11.54 9.56 9.53
C SER A 650 -10.40 9.26 10.52
N PRO A 651 -9.90 8.03 10.60
CA PRO A 651 -8.78 7.70 11.46
C PRO A 651 -7.46 8.31 10.96
N VAL A 652 -7.38 8.65 9.67
CA VAL A 652 -6.22 9.27 9.03
C VAL A 652 -6.51 10.74 8.77
N THR A 653 -5.76 11.63 9.43
CA THR A 653 -5.87 13.09 9.27
C THR A 653 -4.81 13.66 8.34
N ASN A 654 -3.69 12.96 8.19
CA ASN A 654 -2.62 13.29 7.26
C ASN A 654 -2.10 11.99 6.61
N TYR A 655 -2.45 11.77 5.36
CA TYR A 655 -2.06 10.60 4.58
C TYR A 655 -0.55 10.38 4.51
N TYR A 656 0.23 11.46 4.45
CA TYR A 656 1.68 11.39 4.24
C TYR A 656 2.48 11.11 5.52
N MET A 657 1.89 11.20 6.73
CA MET A 657 2.59 11.10 8.01
C MET A 657 1.85 10.22 9.01
N THR A 658 1.69 8.94 8.69
CA THR A 658 0.91 7.99 9.51
C THR A 658 1.74 7.15 10.48
N ASP A 659 3.05 7.08 10.28
CA ASP A 659 3.96 6.17 10.99
C ASP A 659 5.34 6.82 11.19
N PRO A 660 6.23 6.28 12.07
CA PRO A 660 7.51 6.92 12.37
C PRO A 660 8.46 7.03 11.18
N ILE A 661 8.37 6.16 10.17
CA ILE A 661 9.19 6.25 8.96
C ILE A 661 8.72 7.43 8.11
N SER A 662 7.43 7.52 7.86
CA SER A 662 6.84 8.59 7.06
C SER A 662 6.96 9.96 7.74
N ARG A 663 6.89 10.03 9.08
CA ARG A 663 7.13 11.26 9.85
C ARG A 663 8.61 11.72 9.81
N ALA A 664 9.55 10.80 9.67
CA ALA A 664 10.97 11.11 9.50
C ALA A 664 11.35 11.51 8.06
N SER A 665 10.46 11.31 7.07
CA SER A 665 10.66 11.57 5.66
C SER A 665 10.57 13.06 5.32
N GLU A 666 11.59 13.62 4.67
CA GLU A 666 11.53 14.99 4.12
C GLU A 666 10.57 15.08 2.95
N THR A 667 10.52 14.05 2.11
CA THR A 667 9.60 14.00 0.97
C THR A 667 8.16 14.01 1.43
N MET A 668 7.81 13.23 2.46
CA MET A 668 6.46 13.23 3.03
C MET A 668 6.12 14.54 3.74
N ALA A 669 7.10 15.19 4.37
CA ALA A 669 6.91 16.52 4.94
C ALA A 669 6.66 17.59 3.87
N GLU A 670 7.32 17.49 2.70
CA GLU A 670 7.07 18.37 1.56
C GLU A 670 5.66 18.15 0.98
N CYS A 671 5.24 16.89 0.81
CA CYS A 671 3.86 16.56 0.41
C CYS A 671 2.82 17.10 1.40
N THR A 672 3.07 16.97 2.71
CA THR A 672 2.20 17.52 3.75
C THR A 672 2.06 19.03 3.63
N ARG A 673 3.14 19.77 3.39
CA ARG A 673 3.10 21.22 3.18
C ARG A 673 2.32 21.60 1.93
N GLU A 674 2.50 20.86 0.84
CA GLU A 674 1.88 21.13 -0.45
C GLU A 674 0.39 20.78 -0.47
N PHE A 675 0.00 19.61 0.06
CA PHE A 675 -1.33 19.03 -0.17
C PHE A 675 -2.26 19.05 1.06
N VAL A 676 -1.71 19.05 2.27
CA VAL A 676 -2.52 19.01 3.50
C VAL A 676 -2.63 20.39 4.13
N ASN A 677 -1.51 21.13 4.24
CA ASN A 677 -1.45 22.43 4.92
C ASN A 677 -1.71 23.63 4.01
N ALA A 678 -1.67 23.45 2.70
CA ALA A 678 -2.01 24.50 1.76
C ALA A 678 -3.52 24.68 1.76
N ASN A 679 -4.00 25.84 2.22
CA ASN A 679 -5.41 26.24 2.12
C ASN A 679 -5.78 26.45 0.64
N GLY A 680 -6.08 25.38 -0.08
CA GLY A 680 -6.63 25.32 -1.43
C GLY A 680 -5.93 26.18 -2.49
N GLU A 681 -5.70 25.63 -3.67
CA GLU A 681 -5.31 26.35 -4.89
C GLU A 681 -3.87 26.94 -4.96
N ARG A 682 -2.83 26.10 -4.74
CA ARG A 682 -1.53 26.46 -5.30
C ARG A 682 -1.45 26.01 -6.76
N THR A 683 -1.38 26.99 -7.66
CA THR A 683 -0.92 26.79 -9.03
C THR A 683 0.61 26.96 -9.05
N GLY A 684 1.34 26.21 -9.87
CA GLY A 684 2.80 26.33 -9.97
C GLY A 684 3.32 27.65 -10.51
N THR A 685 2.49 28.68 -10.53
CA THR A 685 2.79 30.05 -10.97
C THR A 685 3.35 30.93 -9.86
N ASP A 686 3.30 30.47 -8.60
CA ASP A 686 3.96 31.16 -7.47
C ASP A 686 5.44 30.70 -7.40
N GLY A 687 6.24 31.14 -8.36
CA GLY A 687 7.67 30.92 -8.50
C GLY A 687 8.52 31.58 -7.45
#